data_0b2b4c253d4ce8e6f70896bd214f56bd
#
_entry.id   0b2b4c253d4ce8e6f70896bd214f56bd
#
_cell.length_a   1.000
_cell.length_b   1.000
_cell.length_c   1.000
_cell.angle_alpha   90.00
_cell.angle_beta   90.00
_cell.angle_gamma   90.00
#
_symmetry.space_group_name_H-M   'P 1'
#
loop_
_entity.id
_entity.type
_entity.pdbx_description
1 polymer ?
#
loop_
_entity_poly.entity_id
_entity_poly.type
_entity_poly.pdbx_seq_one_letter_code
_entity_poly.pdbx_strand_id
1 'polypeptide(L)'
;MAARLVSLGHDVVGVGARRPESWPGAVDFVVSRRYDADLLKGADAVLHCGGDPGPLTDAMAATDLGRLVVVSPVGSDDGIASSPNTIVVRTALVLGRHVDDDVLQRFTGPVLIDVDGSADRLLQVVHVHDVERVLVRALLDDALPAGRVDVAAEGHTTWRAIAAAVGRPVLGVPSPLRRFARRTPTGSPALDLTVLRDDWEFTPGHDVAEVLEDFALACRGRITVGTTVHDIPWRLPRVLEIPAVDAPSADGVDPVPAGRGSANGEFDTPIDPRFPAFIATNLSEALAGPFSPSSASVTVLGTRAAGLVISERLRPGGAVQREMSVRTTGVFGHRLYAGITTGHFMAHTVPFIDPNLVLSGFFGHTEDGLELFGEHLPPVEPRGLVKQLRGGLTFANCLIGLSAGSNRDTQDYVGDVARLESAAEHPAELSDRRLRELILLGRDHVVHGWVLSSASILLCAGYGVVMRLLCGRDVMPAAGDELVSAQALGAVHRLAAAARRDPVAARLLSQPSTDTATLSAEAPAFAEALARELALIGHRGPGEVEMRCATYSDDPDLLVRMVTKALVAEMRELPVLPQVPLRARAVAVAAASQIREREVRRDRMVRAIWLLRRLLREQGRRMVAAGTLNEVDDVFYLLVDELDAAPPDLPAIVARRRAEQAALQELVTPEAFSGQWLPTLGPGDAARDGEVLHGIGVSGGRVRGLVRIVHAETIDDLQPGEILVAKVTDVGYTPAFAYAAAVVTELGGPTSHAAIVAREFGVPCVVNARGAAARLANGTLIEVDGATGDVTVLGA
;
A
#
# COMPACT_ATOMS: atom_id res chain seq x y z
N MET A 1 11.21 -16.42 -0.64
CA MET A 1 11.38 -17.89 -0.60
C MET A 1 10.70 -18.52 0.61
N ALA A 2 11.15 -18.30 1.88
CA ALA A 2 10.57 -18.96 3.06
C ALA A 2 9.05 -18.71 3.19
N ALA A 3 8.62 -17.46 3.11
CA ALA A 3 7.19 -17.11 3.12
C ALA A 3 6.39 -17.81 2.00
N ARG A 4 6.99 -17.95 0.83
CA ARG A 4 6.36 -18.62 -0.31
C ARG A 4 6.18 -20.11 -0.09
N LEU A 5 7.19 -20.79 0.47
CA LEU A 5 7.07 -22.22 0.80
C LEU A 5 6.02 -22.47 1.88
N VAL A 6 5.94 -21.60 2.89
CA VAL A 6 4.86 -21.66 3.91
C VAL A 6 3.49 -21.45 3.27
N SER A 7 3.33 -20.49 2.35
CA SER A 7 2.05 -20.26 1.64
C SER A 7 1.64 -21.45 0.75
N LEU A 8 2.60 -22.26 0.31
CA LEU A 8 2.35 -23.52 -0.41
C LEU A 8 1.99 -24.69 0.52
N GLY A 9 1.97 -24.47 1.84
CA GLY A 9 1.62 -25.48 2.83
C GLY A 9 2.79 -26.36 3.28
N HIS A 10 4.05 -25.94 3.04
CA HIS A 10 5.23 -26.66 3.49
C HIS A 10 5.69 -26.20 4.86
N ASP A 11 6.14 -27.15 5.69
CA ASP A 11 6.84 -26.86 6.92
C ASP A 11 8.26 -26.39 6.60
N VAL A 12 8.63 -25.21 7.09
CA VAL A 12 9.91 -24.57 6.76
C VAL A 12 10.74 -24.35 8.00
N VAL A 13 11.96 -24.89 8.01
CA VAL A 13 12.94 -24.66 9.06
C VAL A 13 14.12 -23.86 8.49
N GLY A 14 14.30 -22.65 8.97
CA GLY A 14 15.46 -21.82 8.62
C GLY A 14 16.64 -22.08 9.55
N VAL A 15 17.85 -22.11 8.99
CA VAL A 15 19.08 -22.26 9.76
C VAL A 15 20.04 -21.13 9.43
N GLY A 16 20.55 -20.43 10.45
CA GLY A 16 21.46 -19.33 10.21
C GLY A 16 21.93 -18.65 11.49
N ALA A 17 22.69 -17.56 11.33
CA ALA A 17 23.21 -16.80 12.48
C ALA A 17 22.16 -15.89 13.12
N ARG A 18 21.17 -15.46 12.35
CA ARG A 18 20.09 -14.56 12.77
C ARG A 18 18.85 -14.82 11.91
N ARG A 19 17.66 -14.85 12.54
CA ARG A 19 16.38 -14.92 11.84
C ARG A 19 16.12 -13.60 11.10
N PRO A 20 15.76 -13.62 9.81
CA PRO A 20 15.27 -12.45 9.11
C PRO A 20 13.93 -11.97 9.70
N GLU A 21 13.76 -10.67 9.86
CA GLU A 21 12.54 -10.08 10.46
C GLU A 21 11.31 -10.18 9.54
N SER A 22 11.51 -10.34 8.22
CA SER A 22 10.44 -10.54 7.24
C SER A 22 9.87 -11.96 7.20
N TRP A 23 10.51 -12.91 7.87
CA TRP A 23 10.04 -14.28 7.86
C TRP A 23 8.80 -14.46 8.74
N PRO A 24 7.71 -15.08 8.23
CA PRO A 24 6.50 -15.36 8.99
C PRO A 24 6.79 -16.16 10.27
N GLY A 25 5.97 -15.98 11.28
CA GLY A 25 6.07 -16.74 12.55
C GLY A 25 6.03 -18.25 12.34
N ALA A 26 5.29 -18.72 11.33
CA ALA A 26 5.19 -20.14 10.95
C ALA A 26 6.52 -20.77 10.46
N VAL A 27 7.56 -19.98 10.16
CA VAL A 27 8.89 -20.51 9.85
C VAL A 27 9.63 -20.79 11.15
N ASP A 28 9.93 -22.04 11.42
CA ASP A 28 10.82 -22.38 12.53
C ASP A 28 12.25 -21.92 12.24
N PHE A 29 12.99 -21.52 13.26
CA PHE A 29 14.36 -21.03 13.06
C PHE A 29 15.34 -21.54 14.08
N VAL A 30 16.42 -22.13 13.60
CA VAL A 30 17.52 -22.64 14.40
C VAL A 30 18.75 -21.75 14.23
N VAL A 31 19.19 -21.15 15.34
CA VAL A 31 20.42 -20.36 15.34
C VAL A 31 21.62 -21.32 15.36
N SER A 32 22.26 -21.50 14.21
CA SER A 32 23.45 -22.31 14.09
C SER A 32 24.36 -21.77 13.00
N ARG A 33 25.70 -21.98 13.18
CA ARG A 33 26.71 -21.72 12.16
C ARG A 33 27.33 -23.05 11.65
N ARG A 34 26.81 -24.17 12.11
CA ARG A 34 27.27 -25.52 11.72
C ARG A 34 26.08 -26.32 11.25
N TYR A 35 26.31 -27.17 10.29
CA TYR A 35 25.35 -28.15 9.81
C TYR A 35 25.74 -29.51 10.39
N ASP A 36 24.80 -30.18 11.03
CA ASP A 36 24.94 -31.55 11.50
C ASP A 36 23.74 -32.39 11.05
N ALA A 37 23.90 -33.72 11.16
CA ALA A 37 22.90 -34.66 10.69
C ALA A 37 21.55 -34.52 11.47
N ASP A 38 21.61 -34.07 12.75
CA ASP A 38 20.41 -33.92 13.55
C ASP A 38 19.53 -32.75 13.05
N LEU A 39 20.13 -31.69 12.49
CA LEU A 39 19.41 -30.58 11.88
C LEU A 39 18.69 -30.96 10.57
N LEU A 40 19.21 -31.98 9.87
CA LEU A 40 18.64 -32.45 8.60
C LEU A 40 17.62 -33.57 8.78
N LYS A 41 17.48 -34.10 9.99
CA LYS A 41 16.62 -35.24 10.25
C LYS A 41 15.16 -34.92 10.04
N GLY A 42 14.54 -35.65 9.10
CA GLY A 42 13.12 -35.45 8.77
C GLY A 42 12.85 -34.38 7.72
N ALA A 43 13.88 -33.76 7.16
CA ALA A 43 13.70 -32.83 6.03
C ALA A 43 13.58 -33.63 4.71
N ASP A 44 12.60 -33.29 3.87
CA ASP A 44 12.45 -33.86 2.52
C ASP A 44 13.44 -33.21 1.55
N ALA A 45 13.68 -31.90 1.68
CA ALA A 45 14.59 -31.15 0.83
C ALA A 45 15.35 -30.08 1.62
N VAL A 46 16.56 -29.74 1.16
CA VAL A 46 17.39 -28.66 1.72
C VAL A 46 17.78 -27.66 0.66
N LEU A 47 17.60 -26.36 0.94
CA LEU A 47 18.11 -25.26 0.15
C LEU A 47 19.31 -24.61 0.86
N HIS A 48 20.45 -24.58 0.19
CA HIS A 48 21.67 -23.91 0.64
C HIS A 48 21.93 -22.63 -0.18
N CYS A 49 21.87 -21.48 0.48
CA CYS A 49 22.00 -20.16 -0.15
C CYS A 49 23.29 -19.44 0.23
N GLY A 50 24.44 -20.07 0.18
CA GLY A 50 25.71 -19.41 0.34
C GLY A 50 26.64 -20.04 1.39
N GLY A 51 27.92 -19.71 1.31
CA GLY A 51 28.99 -20.34 2.08
C GLY A 51 29.50 -21.64 1.46
N ASP A 52 30.37 -22.33 2.17
CA ASP A 52 30.89 -23.62 1.74
C ASP A 52 29.84 -24.73 1.98
N PRO A 53 29.35 -25.43 0.96
CA PRO A 53 28.40 -26.54 1.12
C PRO A 53 29.06 -27.84 1.58
N GLY A 54 30.38 -27.93 1.64
CA GLY A 54 31.09 -29.15 2.06
C GLY A 54 30.61 -29.76 3.37
N PRO A 55 30.51 -28.98 4.47
CA PRO A 55 29.99 -29.50 5.74
C PRO A 55 28.53 -29.99 5.66
N LEU A 56 27.72 -29.42 4.75
CA LEU A 56 26.33 -29.84 4.54
C LEU A 56 26.28 -31.17 3.78
N THR A 57 27.13 -31.34 2.75
CA THR A 57 27.20 -32.59 1.99
C THR A 57 27.70 -33.77 2.85
N ASP A 58 28.63 -33.51 3.80
CA ASP A 58 29.07 -34.50 4.78
C ASP A 58 27.93 -34.91 5.75
N ALA A 59 27.17 -33.95 6.24
CA ALA A 59 25.99 -34.21 7.09
C ALA A 59 24.90 -34.99 6.33
N MET A 60 24.69 -34.68 5.06
CA MET A 60 23.72 -35.36 4.20
C MET A 60 24.08 -36.81 3.94
N ALA A 61 25.39 -37.13 3.78
CA ALA A 61 25.83 -38.49 3.58
C ALA A 61 25.50 -39.42 4.78
N ALA A 62 25.24 -38.84 5.94
CA ALA A 62 24.81 -39.52 7.15
C ALA A 62 23.28 -39.57 7.35
N THR A 63 22.49 -38.99 6.45
CA THR A 63 21.02 -38.90 6.51
C THR A 63 20.40 -39.40 5.20
N ASP A 64 19.18 -39.91 5.26
CA ASP A 64 18.40 -40.30 4.08
C ASP A 64 17.63 -39.08 3.52
N LEU A 65 18.37 -38.05 3.07
CA LEU A 65 17.77 -36.80 2.59
C LEU A 65 17.38 -36.95 1.09
N GLY A 66 16.14 -36.58 0.78
CA GLY A 66 15.61 -36.72 -0.59
C GLY A 66 16.30 -35.81 -1.61
N ARG A 67 16.53 -34.52 -1.27
CA ARG A 67 17.03 -33.52 -2.22
C ARG A 67 17.89 -32.44 -1.60
N LEU A 68 18.96 -32.04 -2.28
CA LEU A 68 19.78 -30.86 -1.98
C LEU A 68 19.77 -29.90 -3.15
N VAL A 69 19.40 -28.65 -2.89
CA VAL A 69 19.50 -27.54 -3.86
C VAL A 69 20.56 -26.55 -3.35
N VAL A 70 21.58 -26.29 -4.15
CA VAL A 70 22.68 -25.38 -3.81
C VAL A 70 22.68 -24.20 -4.76
N VAL A 71 22.64 -22.98 -4.22
CA VAL A 71 22.79 -21.75 -5.00
C VAL A 71 24.27 -21.39 -5.08
N SER A 72 24.81 -21.29 -6.30
CA SER A 72 26.22 -20.97 -6.56
C SER A 72 26.31 -19.77 -7.51
N PRO A 73 26.91 -18.63 -7.09
CA PRO A 73 27.19 -17.54 -8.03
C PRO A 73 28.23 -17.96 -9.07
N VAL A 74 28.10 -17.45 -10.30
CA VAL A 74 29.08 -17.67 -11.35
C VAL A 74 30.46 -17.23 -10.93
N GLY A 75 31.48 -18.12 -11.07
CA GLY A 75 32.86 -17.84 -10.71
C GLY A 75 33.26 -18.32 -9.30
N SER A 76 32.37 -18.92 -8.54
CA SER A 76 32.73 -19.74 -7.39
C SER A 76 33.15 -21.13 -7.90
N ASP A 77 34.26 -21.66 -7.42
CA ASP A 77 34.70 -23.01 -7.74
C ASP A 77 33.74 -24.01 -7.12
N ASP A 78 33.01 -24.72 -7.98
CA ASP A 78 31.98 -25.67 -7.54
C ASP A 78 32.64 -26.98 -7.08
N GLY A 79 33.36 -26.95 -5.96
CA GLY A 79 33.85 -28.16 -5.26
C GLY A 79 32.70 -29.04 -4.73
N ILE A 80 31.47 -28.83 -5.22
CA ILE A 80 30.28 -29.56 -4.82
C ILE A 80 30.31 -30.93 -5.48
N ALA A 81 30.49 -31.96 -4.69
CA ALA A 81 30.41 -33.33 -5.15
C ALA A 81 29.03 -33.58 -5.80
N SER A 82 29.00 -34.11 -7.01
CA SER A 82 27.77 -34.53 -7.68
C SER A 82 27.20 -35.76 -6.97
N SER A 83 26.38 -35.47 -5.92
CA SER A 83 25.52 -36.48 -5.33
C SER A 83 24.33 -36.71 -6.23
N PRO A 84 23.80 -37.93 -6.34
CA PRO A 84 22.68 -38.24 -7.25
C PRO A 84 21.40 -37.42 -7.01
N ASN A 85 21.27 -36.82 -5.86
CA ASN A 85 20.07 -36.01 -5.49
C ASN A 85 20.39 -34.51 -5.34
N THR A 86 21.52 -34.05 -5.89
CA THR A 86 21.94 -32.64 -5.76
C THR A 86 21.64 -31.85 -7.04
N ILE A 87 20.97 -30.72 -6.90
CA ILE A 87 20.81 -29.71 -7.95
C ILE A 87 21.65 -28.48 -7.59
N VAL A 88 22.55 -28.10 -8.49
CA VAL A 88 23.37 -26.89 -8.36
C VAL A 88 22.79 -25.81 -9.26
N VAL A 89 22.14 -24.82 -8.67
CA VAL A 89 21.62 -23.67 -9.41
C VAL A 89 22.70 -22.59 -9.47
N ARG A 90 23.30 -22.44 -10.64
CA ARG A 90 24.35 -21.45 -10.88
C ARG A 90 23.73 -20.17 -11.45
N THR A 91 23.75 -19.09 -10.69
CA THR A 91 23.10 -17.84 -11.06
C THR A 91 24.07 -16.84 -11.69
N ALA A 92 23.63 -16.15 -12.73
CA ALA A 92 24.23 -14.89 -13.17
C ALA A 92 24.18 -13.85 -12.03
N LEU A 93 24.66 -12.62 -12.29
CA LEU A 93 24.53 -11.52 -11.33
C LEU A 93 23.03 -11.26 -11.04
N VAL A 94 22.61 -11.52 -9.81
CA VAL A 94 21.22 -11.37 -9.39
C VAL A 94 20.94 -9.89 -9.16
N LEU A 95 19.93 -9.35 -9.83
CA LEU A 95 19.47 -7.97 -9.73
C LEU A 95 17.95 -7.93 -9.56
N GLY A 96 17.42 -6.78 -9.14
CA GLY A 96 15.98 -6.53 -8.97
C GLY A 96 15.71 -5.54 -7.85
N ARG A 97 14.47 -5.12 -7.71
CA ARG A 97 14.07 -4.09 -6.74
C ARG A 97 14.09 -4.56 -5.28
N HIS A 98 14.19 -5.86 -5.03
CA HIS A 98 14.24 -6.47 -3.70
C HIS A 98 15.64 -7.00 -3.32
N VAL A 99 16.65 -6.65 -4.09
CA VAL A 99 18.03 -7.04 -3.79
C VAL A 99 18.62 -6.11 -2.73
N ASP A 100 19.10 -6.68 -1.63
CA ASP A 100 19.82 -5.98 -0.55
C ASP A 100 21.12 -6.73 -0.23
N ASP A 101 22.14 -6.51 -1.01
CA ASP A 101 23.41 -7.17 -0.92
C ASP A 101 24.60 -6.26 -1.30
N ASP A 102 25.78 -6.86 -1.45
CA ASP A 102 26.99 -6.16 -1.89
C ASP A 102 26.84 -5.49 -3.27
N VAL A 103 25.94 -5.97 -4.12
CA VAL A 103 25.66 -5.38 -5.44
C VAL A 103 24.92 -4.05 -5.26
N LEU A 104 23.87 -4.01 -4.45
CA LEU A 104 23.17 -2.78 -4.12
C LEU A 104 24.15 -1.74 -3.52
N GLN A 105 24.98 -2.18 -2.56
CA GLN A 105 25.99 -1.33 -1.93
C GLN A 105 26.95 -0.71 -2.96
N ARG A 106 27.33 -1.46 -3.98
CA ARG A 106 28.24 -1.01 -5.04
C ARG A 106 27.63 0.05 -5.93
N PHE A 107 26.36 -0.12 -6.32
CA PHE A 107 25.67 0.77 -7.23
C PHE A 107 24.98 1.97 -6.54
N THR A 108 24.88 1.97 -5.23
CA THR A 108 24.45 3.16 -4.46
C THR A 108 25.63 4.03 -4.02
N GLY A 109 26.88 3.63 -4.31
CA GLY A 109 28.04 4.50 -4.19
C GLY A 109 27.94 5.75 -5.09
N PRO A 110 28.69 6.83 -4.77
CA PRO A 110 28.62 8.08 -5.57
C PRO A 110 29.10 7.90 -7.00
N VAL A 111 30.04 6.97 -7.21
CA VAL A 111 30.61 6.64 -8.51
C VAL A 111 30.94 5.15 -8.57
N LEU A 112 30.86 4.55 -9.75
CA LEU A 112 31.41 3.24 -10.02
C LEU A 112 32.88 3.39 -10.46
N ILE A 113 33.80 2.68 -9.82
CA ILE A 113 35.23 2.74 -10.16
C ILE A 113 35.54 1.65 -11.18
N ASP A 114 35.96 2.09 -12.37
CA ASP A 114 36.44 1.19 -13.43
C ASP A 114 37.94 1.02 -13.34
N VAL A 115 38.37 -0.23 -13.22
CA VAL A 115 39.78 -0.60 -13.19
C VAL A 115 40.12 -1.33 -14.48
N ASP A 116 40.95 -0.73 -15.34
CA ASP A 116 41.42 -1.31 -16.61
C ASP A 116 40.35 -1.67 -17.62
N GLY A 117 39.30 -0.87 -17.74
CA GLY A 117 38.21 -1.14 -18.71
C GLY A 117 37.34 -2.35 -18.34
N SER A 118 37.38 -2.79 -17.06
CA SER A 118 36.55 -3.89 -16.60
C SER A 118 35.05 -3.55 -16.62
N ALA A 119 34.71 -2.25 -16.59
CA ALA A 119 33.33 -1.79 -16.67
C ALA A 119 32.64 -2.07 -18.02
N ASP A 120 33.41 -2.28 -19.08
CA ASP A 120 32.89 -2.55 -20.43
C ASP A 120 32.89 -4.05 -20.79
N ARG A 121 33.31 -4.94 -19.88
CA ARG A 121 33.22 -6.38 -20.07
C ARG A 121 31.79 -6.85 -20.02
N LEU A 122 31.45 -7.78 -20.92
CA LEU A 122 30.15 -8.41 -20.97
C LEU A 122 29.90 -9.31 -19.75
N LEU A 123 28.71 -9.22 -19.21
CA LEU A 123 28.20 -10.09 -18.15
C LEU A 123 26.72 -10.39 -18.38
N GLN A 124 26.27 -11.48 -17.80
CA GLN A 124 24.85 -11.80 -17.75
C GLN A 124 24.26 -11.40 -16.39
N VAL A 125 22.98 -11.10 -16.39
CA VAL A 125 22.20 -10.77 -15.20
C VAL A 125 20.98 -11.68 -15.13
N VAL A 126 20.35 -11.77 -13.95
CA VAL A 126 19.09 -12.47 -13.75
C VAL A 126 18.24 -11.72 -12.75
N HIS A 127 16.94 -11.73 -12.94
CA HIS A 127 16.03 -11.13 -11.97
C HIS A 127 15.87 -12.03 -10.74
N VAL A 128 15.80 -11.43 -9.55
CA VAL A 128 15.66 -12.15 -8.27
C VAL A 128 14.41 -13.04 -8.24
N HIS A 129 13.28 -12.60 -8.82
CA HIS A 129 12.05 -13.40 -8.91
C HIS A 129 12.23 -14.65 -9.79
N ASP A 130 13.00 -14.56 -10.87
CA ASP A 130 13.29 -15.72 -11.72
C ASP A 130 14.14 -16.76 -10.99
N VAL A 131 15.14 -16.28 -10.22
CA VAL A 131 15.93 -17.16 -9.33
C VAL A 131 15.02 -17.84 -8.31
N GLU A 132 14.14 -17.08 -7.65
CA GLU A 132 13.21 -17.64 -6.67
C GLU A 132 12.30 -18.73 -7.26
N ARG A 133 11.76 -18.53 -8.47
CA ARG A 133 10.93 -19.53 -9.16
C ARG A 133 11.71 -20.79 -9.50
N VAL A 134 12.93 -20.63 -10.00
CA VAL A 134 13.82 -21.77 -10.29
C VAL A 134 14.10 -22.56 -9.01
N LEU A 135 14.37 -21.89 -7.89
CA LEU A 135 14.66 -22.55 -6.62
C LEU A 135 13.44 -23.28 -6.03
N VAL A 136 12.24 -22.67 -6.11
CA VAL A 136 10.99 -23.35 -5.71
C VAL A 136 10.78 -24.60 -6.53
N ARG A 137 10.95 -24.50 -7.86
CA ARG A 137 10.80 -25.64 -8.74
C ARG A 137 11.86 -26.71 -8.47
N ALA A 138 13.11 -26.30 -8.24
CA ALA A 138 14.20 -27.22 -7.88
C ALA A 138 13.92 -28.01 -6.59
N LEU A 139 13.23 -27.39 -5.62
CA LEU A 139 12.88 -28.03 -4.35
C LEU A 139 11.69 -28.98 -4.46
N LEU A 140 10.66 -28.62 -5.25
CA LEU A 140 9.35 -29.26 -5.19
C LEU A 140 9.02 -30.17 -6.37
N ASP A 141 9.75 -30.06 -7.49
CA ASP A 141 9.50 -30.87 -8.69
C ASP A 141 10.47 -32.07 -8.73
N ASP A 142 9.98 -33.23 -8.34
CA ASP A 142 10.76 -34.49 -8.29
C ASP A 142 11.13 -35.01 -9.67
N ALA A 143 10.48 -34.52 -10.74
CA ALA A 143 10.79 -34.94 -12.09
C ALA A 143 12.07 -34.28 -12.67
N LEU A 144 12.55 -33.20 -12.00
CA LEU A 144 13.74 -32.50 -12.47
C LEU A 144 15.02 -33.31 -12.23
N PRO A 145 15.90 -33.38 -13.24
CA PRO A 145 17.13 -34.12 -13.13
C PRO A 145 18.11 -33.47 -12.13
N ALA A 146 18.81 -34.30 -11.36
CA ALA A 146 19.95 -33.86 -10.58
C ALA A 146 21.08 -33.36 -11.51
N GLY A 147 21.87 -32.41 -10.99
CA GLY A 147 22.99 -31.87 -11.76
C GLY A 147 23.03 -30.33 -11.69
N ARG A 148 23.69 -29.71 -12.66
CA ARG A 148 23.87 -28.27 -12.70
C ARG A 148 22.91 -27.62 -13.69
N VAL A 149 22.25 -26.55 -13.25
CA VAL A 149 21.44 -25.68 -14.09
C VAL A 149 21.95 -24.24 -14.00
N ASP A 150 22.15 -23.62 -15.14
CA ASP A 150 22.58 -22.22 -15.27
C ASP A 150 21.36 -21.33 -15.44
N VAL A 151 21.31 -20.18 -14.71
CA VAL A 151 20.17 -19.28 -14.70
C VAL A 151 20.61 -17.85 -15.00
N ALA A 152 20.14 -17.29 -16.12
CA ALA A 152 20.38 -15.91 -16.55
C ALA A 152 19.20 -15.41 -17.39
N ALA A 153 19.00 -14.11 -17.47
CA ALA A 153 18.18 -13.49 -18.50
C ALA A 153 18.85 -13.64 -19.88
N GLU A 154 18.03 -13.65 -20.94
CA GLU A 154 18.57 -13.70 -22.30
C GLU A 154 19.30 -12.38 -22.63
N GLY A 155 20.54 -12.52 -23.16
CA GLY A 155 21.37 -11.40 -23.55
C GLY A 155 22.50 -11.09 -22.57
N HIS A 156 23.16 -9.97 -22.80
CA HIS A 156 24.32 -9.53 -22.02
C HIS A 156 24.22 -8.03 -21.73
N THR A 157 24.88 -7.61 -20.67
CA THR A 157 25.04 -6.21 -20.27
C THR A 157 26.49 -5.92 -19.86
N THR A 158 26.75 -4.72 -19.37
CA THR A 158 28.05 -4.30 -18.82
C THR A 158 27.86 -3.59 -17.50
N TRP A 159 28.88 -3.54 -16.66
CA TRP A 159 28.84 -2.72 -15.44
C TRP A 159 28.54 -1.25 -15.72
N ARG A 160 29.02 -0.73 -16.86
CA ARG A 160 28.74 0.63 -17.33
C ARG A 160 27.26 0.82 -17.64
N ALA A 161 26.64 -0.15 -18.30
CA ALA A 161 25.21 -0.10 -18.61
C ALA A 161 24.36 -0.14 -17.32
N ILE A 162 24.72 -1.00 -16.37
CA ILE A 162 24.04 -1.04 -15.05
C ILE A 162 24.20 0.30 -14.33
N ALA A 163 25.44 0.85 -14.29
CA ALA A 163 25.70 2.15 -13.66
C ALA A 163 24.88 3.28 -14.32
N ALA A 164 24.78 3.27 -15.65
CA ALA A 164 23.95 4.21 -16.40
C ALA A 164 22.45 4.10 -16.05
N ALA A 165 21.92 2.88 -15.96
CA ALA A 165 20.52 2.62 -15.58
C ALA A 165 20.20 3.17 -14.18
N VAL A 166 21.14 3.08 -13.24
CA VAL A 166 20.96 3.62 -11.87
C VAL A 166 21.42 5.08 -11.74
N GLY A 167 21.80 5.72 -12.84
CA GLY A 167 22.21 7.14 -12.87
C GLY A 167 23.54 7.41 -12.16
N ARG A 168 24.50 6.48 -12.18
CA ARG A 168 25.82 6.62 -11.56
C ARG A 168 26.91 6.80 -12.62
N PRO A 169 27.83 7.78 -12.42
CA PRO A 169 28.97 7.94 -13.30
C PRO A 169 30.00 6.81 -13.09
N VAL A 170 30.69 6.46 -14.16
CA VAL A 170 31.80 5.50 -14.13
C VAL A 170 33.13 6.28 -14.27
N LEU A 171 34.02 6.11 -13.30
CA LEU A 171 35.32 6.75 -13.29
C LEU A 171 36.41 5.70 -13.48
N GLY A 172 37.21 5.87 -14.55
CA GLY A 172 38.41 5.05 -14.79
C GLY A 172 39.54 5.42 -13.84
N VAL A 173 40.13 4.43 -13.17
CA VAL A 173 41.24 4.61 -12.25
C VAL A 173 42.51 3.99 -12.84
N PRO A 174 43.62 4.78 -12.97
CA PRO A 174 44.91 4.26 -13.43
C PRO A 174 45.44 3.11 -12.55
N SER A 175 46.16 2.17 -13.17
CA SER A 175 46.73 0.98 -12.56
C SER A 175 47.45 1.18 -11.19
N PRO A 176 48.17 2.27 -10.90
CA PRO A 176 48.84 2.41 -9.62
C PRO A 176 47.90 2.61 -8.43
N LEU A 177 46.67 3.07 -8.70
CA LEU A 177 45.65 3.32 -7.66
C LEU A 177 44.73 2.12 -7.40
N ARG A 178 44.93 1.00 -8.10
CA ARG A 178 44.11 -0.24 -7.97
C ARG A 178 43.94 -0.73 -6.53
N ARG A 179 44.95 -0.59 -5.69
CA ARG A 179 44.95 -1.06 -4.30
C ARG A 179 43.91 -0.35 -3.43
N PHE A 180 43.38 0.79 -3.86
CA PHE A 180 42.38 1.59 -3.17
C PHE A 180 40.97 1.45 -3.76
N ALA A 181 40.82 0.74 -4.89
CA ALA A 181 39.57 0.54 -5.56
C ALA A 181 38.96 -0.83 -5.19
N ARG A 182 37.67 -0.89 -4.85
CA ARG A 182 36.95 -2.17 -4.85
C ARG A 182 36.96 -2.69 -6.28
N ARG A 183 37.47 -3.91 -6.47
CA ARG A 183 37.52 -4.52 -7.79
C ARG A 183 36.10 -4.75 -8.31
N THR A 184 35.79 -4.24 -9.52
CA THR A 184 34.69 -4.78 -10.29
C THR A 184 35.00 -6.26 -10.56
N PRO A 185 34.04 -7.18 -10.36
CA PRO A 185 34.26 -8.57 -10.70
C PRO A 185 34.69 -8.69 -12.16
N THR A 186 35.61 -9.60 -12.44
CA THR A 186 35.96 -9.97 -13.81
C THR A 186 34.70 -10.47 -14.50
N GLY A 187 34.49 -10.13 -15.78
CA GLY A 187 33.35 -10.60 -16.56
C GLY A 187 33.15 -12.10 -16.39
N SER A 188 31.91 -12.53 -16.25
CA SER A 188 31.58 -13.94 -16.09
C SER A 188 31.63 -14.66 -17.43
N PRO A 189 32.07 -15.94 -17.48
CA PRO A 189 31.83 -16.74 -18.66
C PRO A 189 30.33 -16.80 -18.98
N ALA A 190 29.98 -16.89 -20.26
CA ALA A 190 28.58 -17.04 -20.66
C ALA A 190 28.04 -18.36 -20.06
N LEU A 191 26.86 -18.25 -19.43
CA LEU A 191 26.13 -19.40 -18.89
C LEU A 191 25.40 -20.12 -20.02
N ASP A 192 25.37 -21.46 -19.93
CA ASP A 192 24.66 -22.32 -20.88
C ASP A 192 23.21 -22.54 -20.37
N LEU A 193 22.26 -21.88 -20.99
CA LEU A 193 20.84 -21.96 -20.63
C LEU A 193 20.11 -23.16 -21.27
N THR A 194 20.80 -24.07 -21.94
CA THR A 194 20.19 -25.20 -22.63
C THR A 194 19.40 -26.08 -21.65
N VAL A 195 20.02 -26.50 -20.54
CA VAL A 195 19.35 -27.32 -19.51
C VAL A 195 18.11 -26.60 -18.94
N LEU A 196 18.23 -25.29 -18.66
CA LEU A 196 17.11 -24.49 -18.12
C LEU A 196 15.94 -24.47 -19.09
N ARG A 197 16.20 -24.28 -20.38
CA ARG A 197 15.17 -24.17 -21.42
C ARG A 197 14.60 -25.51 -21.84
N ASP A 198 15.47 -26.49 -22.14
CA ASP A 198 15.08 -27.72 -22.82
C ASP A 198 14.68 -28.82 -21.82
N ASP A 199 15.38 -28.97 -20.70
CA ASP A 199 15.09 -29.99 -19.69
C ASP A 199 14.11 -29.48 -18.60
N TRP A 200 14.22 -28.21 -18.26
CA TRP A 200 13.36 -27.60 -17.24
C TRP A 200 12.15 -26.86 -17.83
N GLU A 201 12.08 -26.70 -19.16
CA GLU A 201 11.00 -25.90 -19.82
C GLU A 201 10.76 -24.57 -19.12
N PHE A 202 11.86 -23.93 -18.67
CA PHE A 202 11.79 -22.66 -17.92
C PHE A 202 12.42 -21.55 -18.75
N THR A 203 11.66 -20.45 -18.85
CA THR A 203 12.13 -19.21 -19.47
C THR A 203 12.06 -18.07 -18.44
N PRO A 204 13.14 -17.27 -18.25
CA PRO A 204 13.16 -16.13 -17.36
C PRO A 204 12.05 -15.12 -17.66
N GLY A 205 11.50 -14.49 -16.62
CA GLY A 205 10.38 -13.53 -16.68
C GLY A 205 10.78 -12.16 -17.21
N HIS A 206 12.06 -11.82 -17.10
CA HIS A 206 12.58 -10.51 -17.46
C HIS A 206 13.69 -10.64 -18.50
N ASP A 207 13.69 -9.71 -19.45
CA ASP A 207 14.86 -9.46 -20.28
C ASP A 207 15.90 -8.59 -19.56
N VAL A 208 17.09 -8.40 -20.17
CA VAL A 208 18.16 -7.61 -19.55
C VAL A 208 17.74 -6.16 -19.26
N ALA A 209 16.98 -5.51 -20.13
CA ALA A 209 16.57 -4.13 -19.96
C ALA A 209 15.60 -4.00 -18.78
N GLU A 210 14.62 -4.89 -18.69
CA GLU A 210 13.67 -4.97 -17.59
C GLU A 210 14.35 -5.23 -16.23
N VAL A 211 15.36 -6.14 -16.20
CA VAL A 211 16.17 -6.37 -14.99
C VAL A 211 16.88 -5.10 -14.53
N LEU A 212 17.46 -4.31 -15.45
CA LEU A 212 18.17 -3.08 -15.12
C LEU A 212 17.21 -1.97 -14.66
N GLU A 213 16.08 -1.81 -15.33
CA GLU A 213 15.05 -0.84 -14.91
C GLU A 213 14.52 -1.16 -13.52
N ASP A 214 14.25 -2.43 -13.24
CA ASP A 214 13.76 -2.88 -11.95
C ASP A 214 14.81 -2.67 -10.83
N PHE A 215 16.06 -3.00 -11.09
CA PHE A 215 17.16 -2.75 -10.15
C PHE A 215 17.37 -1.24 -9.87
N ALA A 216 17.15 -0.37 -10.85
CA ALA A 216 17.22 1.07 -10.65
C ALA A 216 16.23 1.57 -9.59
N LEU A 217 15.09 0.91 -9.42
CA LEU A 217 14.12 1.22 -8.36
C LEU A 217 14.69 0.94 -6.96
N ALA A 218 15.49 -0.12 -6.78
CA ALA A 218 16.16 -0.42 -5.52
C ALA A 218 17.23 0.63 -5.16
N CYS A 219 17.97 1.13 -6.16
CA CYS A 219 19.05 2.09 -5.96
C CYS A 219 18.57 3.51 -5.69
N ARG A 220 17.33 3.83 -6.08
CA ARG A 220 16.78 5.19 -6.00
C ARG A 220 16.64 5.63 -4.54
N GLY A 221 17.12 6.82 -4.22
CA GLY A 221 17.02 7.40 -2.88
C GLY A 221 18.01 6.83 -1.87
N ARG A 222 18.98 6.03 -2.31
CA ARG A 222 20.00 5.42 -1.45
C ARG A 222 21.42 5.89 -1.82
N ILE A 223 22.29 5.86 -0.82
CA ILE A 223 23.71 6.17 -0.95
C ILE A 223 24.55 5.26 -0.05
N THR A 224 25.67 4.77 -0.56
CA THR A 224 26.65 4.03 0.23
C THR A 224 27.65 5.00 0.86
N VAL A 225 27.82 4.89 2.18
CA VAL A 225 28.86 5.59 2.95
C VAL A 225 29.70 4.52 3.66
N GLY A 226 30.97 4.43 3.30
CA GLY A 226 31.83 3.36 3.78
C GLY A 226 31.40 1.99 3.23
N THR A 227 30.90 1.13 4.10
CA THR A 227 30.40 -0.22 3.76
C THR A 227 28.91 -0.37 3.99
N THR A 228 28.19 0.70 4.29
CA THR A 228 26.77 0.63 4.65
C THR A 228 25.95 1.44 3.67
N VAL A 229 24.84 0.86 3.22
CA VAL A 229 23.80 1.56 2.45
C VAL A 229 22.95 2.38 3.40
N HIS A 230 22.72 3.64 3.06
CA HIS A 230 21.88 4.56 3.81
C HIS A 230 20.83 5.18 2.92
N ASP A 231 19.66 5.42 3.45
CA ASP A 231 18.66 6.25 2.81
C ASP A 231 19.10 7.70 2.81
N ILE A 232 18.92 8.37 1.68
CA ILE A 232 19.16 9.81 1.59
C ILE A 232 18.09 10.53 2.41
N PRO A 233 18.45 11.42 3.37
CA PRO A 233 17.49 12.02 4.32
C PRO A 233 16.30 12.75 3.69
N TRP A 234 16.48 13.29 2.47
CA TRP A 234 15.45 14.00 1.71
C TRP A 234 14.84 13.18 0.57
N ARG A 235 14.96 11.85 0.63
CA ARG A 235 14.34 10.94 -0.34
C ARG A 235 13.55 9.86 0.39
N LEU A 236 12.53 9.34 -0.28
CA LEU A 236 11.74 8.18 0.17
C LEU A 236 12.03 7.01 -0.76
N PRO A 237 13.00 6.14 -0.43
CA PRO A 237 13.29 4.96 -1.23
C PRO A 237 12.18 3.93 -1.08
N ARG A 238 12.12 2.98 -2.02
CA ARG A 238 11.24 1.81 -1.90
C ARG A 238 11.70 0.96 -0.72
N VAL A 239 10.75 0.44 0.04
CA VAL A 239 11.03 -0.53 1.10
C VAL A 239 11.45 -1.85 0.47
N LEU A 240 12.59 -2.39 0.89
CA LEU A 240 13.13 -3.66 0.36
C LEU A 240 12.55 -4.84 1.11
N GLU A 241 12.38 -4.72 2.41
CA GLU A 241 11.92 -5.78 3.29
C GLU A 241 10.96 -5.22 4.35
N ILE A 242 9.82 -5.86 4.55
CA ILE A 242 8.82 -5.47 5.55
C ILE A 242 8.77 -6.55 6.62
N PRO A 243 8.95 -6.21 7.91
CA PRO A 243 8.90 -7.19 8.99
C PRO A 243 7.56 -7.92 9.06
N ALA A 244 7.56 -9.22 9.36
CA ALA A 244 6.34 -9.99 9.56
C ALA A 244 5.64 -9.59 10.88
N VAL A 245 4.30 -9.50 10.87
CA VAL A 245 3.51 -9.07 12.07
C VAL A 245 3.59 -10.08 13.21
N ASP A 246 3.77 -11.33 12.88
CA ASP A 246 3.80 -12.49 13.77
C ASP A 246 5.24 -13.00 14.06
N ALA A 247 6.25 -12.30 13.53
CA ALA A 247 7.63 -12.69 13.79
C ALA A 247 7.96 -12.61 15.30
N PRO A 248 8.62 -13.63 15.88
CA PRO A 248 9.05 -13.63 17.26
C PRO A 248 9.86 -12.38 17.63
N SER A 249 9.63 -11.85 18.82
CA SER A 249 10.33 -10.67 19.28
C SER A 249 11.71 -11.02 19.84
N ALA A 250 12.75 -10.24 19.50
CA ALA A 250 14.10 -10.44 20.02
C ALA A 250 14.22 -10.19 21.54
N ASP A 251 13.24 -9.51 22.15
CA ASP A 251 13.18 -9.22 23.59
C ASP A 251 12.37 -10.24 24.39
N GLY A 252 11.90 -11.32 23.74
CA GLY A 252 11.21 -12.44 24.38
C GLY A 252 9.73 -12.17 24.74
N VAL A 253 9.16 -11.05 24.26
CA VAL A 253 7.73 -10.76 24.38
C VAL A 253 7.06 -11.05 23.06
N ASP A 254 6.37 -12.18 22.98
CA ASP A 254 5.68 -12.57 21.76
C ASP A 254 4.29 -11.95 21.67
N PRO A 255 3.86 -11.54 20.45
CA PRO A 255 2.51 -11.05 20.23
C PRO A 255 1.49 -12.16 20.43
N VAL A 256 0.30 -11.79 20.89
CA VAL A 256 -0.82 -12.70 21.15
C VAL A 256 -1.96 -12.47 20.18
N PRO A 257 -2.77 -13.50 19.86
CA PRO A 257 -3.95 -13.35 19.03
C PRO A 257 -4.95 -12.32 19.62
N ALA A 258 -5.54 -11.50 18.77
CA ALA A 258 -6.48 -10.45 19.16
C ALA A 258 -7.93 -10.90 19.21
N GLY A 259 -8.27 -12.05 18.64
CA GLY A 259 -9.64 -12.49 18.44
C GLY A 259 -10.27 -13.23 19.62
N ARG A 260 -11.54 -13.62 19.47
CA ARG A 260 -12.26 -14.47 20.42
C ARG A 260 -11.74 -15.92 20.34
N GLY A 261 -10.76 -16.28 21.16
CA GLY A 261 -10.28 -17.65 21.22
C GLY A 261 -9.82 -18.17 19.83
N SER A 262 -10.43 -19.24 19.33
CA SER A 262 -10.09 -19.85 18.03
C SER A 262 -10.61 -19.08 16.80
N ALA A 263 -11.28 -17.96 16.98
CA ALA A 263 -11.88 -17.17 15.91
C ALA A 263 -10.99 -16.01 15.43
N ASN A 264 -9.68 -16.19 15.41
CA ASN A 264 -8.80 -15.27 14.71
C ASN A 264 -9.05 -15.42 13.21
N GLY A 265 -9.41 -14.31 12.54
CA GLY A 265 -9.42 -14.26 11.10
C GLY A 265 -8.01 -14.51 10.54
N GLU A 266 -7.94 -15.08 9.36
CA GLU A 266 -6.67 -15.40 8.67
C GLU A 266 -5.73 -14.18 8.58
N PHE A 267 -6.29 -12.97 8.53
CA PHE A 267 -5.55 -11.71 8.37
C PHE A 267 -5.43 -10.88 9.64
N ASP A 268 -5.96 -11.36 10.77
CA ASP A 268 -5.92 -10.61 12.01
C ASP A 268 -4.48 -10.43 12.52
N THR A 269 -4.17 -9.19 12.91
CA THR A 269 -2.85 -8.82 13.41
C THR A 269 -2.71 -9.26 14.87
N PRO A 270 -1.70 -10.03 15.22
CA PRO A 270 -1.43 -10.36 16.62
C PRO A 270 -0.96 -9.11 17.37
N ILE A 271 -1.40 -8.96 18.62
CA ILE A 271 -1.20 -7.78 19.46
C ILE A 271 -0.01 -7.99 20.41
N ASP A 272 0.90 -7.02 20.45
CA ASP A 272 1.91 -6.95 21.51
C ASP A 272 1.23 -6.53 22.83
N PRO A 273 1.30 -7.34 23.91
CA PRO A 273 0.62 -7.02 25.16
C PRO A 273 1.02 -5.67 25.80
N ARG A 274 2.18 -5.12 25.40
CA ARG A 274 2.66 -3.81 25.85
C ARG A 274 1.97 -2.65 25.13
N PHE A 275 1.40 -2.90 23.96
CA PHE A 275 0.80 -1.92 23.07
C PHE A 275 -0.57 -2.39 22.57
N PRO A 276 -1.52 -2.64 23.48
CA PRO A 276 -2.76 -3.38 23.16
C PRO A 276 -3.84 -2.52 22.48
N ALA A 277 -3.63 -1.21 22.36
CA ALA A 277 -4.69 -0.26 21.99
C ALA A 277 -4.69 0.10 20.49
N PHE A 278 -5.85 -0.05 19.85
CA PHE A 278 -6.09 0.24 18.44
C PHE A 278 -7.36 1.07 18.26
N ILE A 279 -7.36 1.94 17.25
CA ILE A 279 -8.49 2.85 16.95
C ILE A 279 -8.76 2.92 15.45
N ALA A 280 -10.03 2.92 15.06
CA ALA A 280 -10.47 3.27 13.72
C ALA A 280 -10.35 4.78 13.52
N THR A 281 -9.58 5.20 12.52
CA THR A 281 -9.27 6.62 12.26
C THR A 281 -9.34 6.90 10.75
N ASN A 282 -8.83 8.06 10.34
CA ASN A 282 -8.67 8.42 8.92
C ASN A 282 -7.94 7.36 8.08
N LEU A 283 -7.08 6.52 8.68
CA LEU A 283 -6.48 5.37 7.99
C LEU A 283 -7.54 4.32 7.63
N SER A 284 -8.52 4.12 8.50
CA SER A 284 -9.62 3.17 8.29
C SER A 284 -10.58 3.63 7.18
N GLU A 285 -10.57 4.94 6.82
CA GLU A 285 -11.33 5.45 5.67
C GLU A 285 -10.89 4.81 4.34
N ALA A 286 -9.63 4.37 4.24
CA ALA A 286 -9.12 3.78 3.01
C ALA A 286 -9.84 2.45 2.68
N LEU A 287 -10.14 1.62 3.72
CA LEU A 287 -10.84 0.35 3.60
C LEU A 287 -11.86 0.24 4.74
N ALA A 288 -13.02 0.84 4.56
CA ALA A 288 -14.03 1.01 5.61
C ALA A 288 -14.83 -0.26 5.94
N GLY A 289 -14.93 -1.17 4.99
CA GLY A 289 -15.62 -2.46 5.12
C GLY A 289 -14.66 -3.62 5.32
N PRO A 290 -15.16 -4.87 5.43
CA PRO A 290 -14.30 -6.03 5.35
C PRO A 290 -13.72 -6.12 3.93
N PHE A 291 -12.42 -5.85 3.82
CA PHE A 291 -11.70 -5.82 2.56
C PHE A 291 -11.45 -7.23 1.99
N SER A 292 -11.21 -7.29 0.68
CA SER A 292 -10.80 -8.51 0.01
C SER A 292 -9.33 -8.87 0.29
N PRO A 293 -8.95 -10.15 0.23
CA PRO A 293 -7.55 -10.57 0.40
C PRO A 293 -6.56 -9.90 -0.54
N SER A 294 -6.94 -9.66 -1.80
CA SER A 294 -6.09 -8.91 -2.73
C SER A 294 -5.83 -7.48 -2.27
N SER A 295 -6.83 -6.80 -1.67
CA SER A 295 -6.65 -5.47 -1.07
C SER A 295 -5.73 -5.51 0.15
N ALA A 296 -5.76 -6.59 0.95
CA ALA A 296 -4.80 -6.81 2.03
C ALA A 296 -3.36 -6.88 1.50
N SER A 297 -3.14 -7.58 0.39
CA SER A 297 -1.81 -7.77 -0.22
C SER A 297 -1.12 -6.47 -0.65
N VAL A 298 -1.85 -5.37 -0.77
CA VAL A 298 -1.32 -4.08 -1.22
C VAL A 298 -1.50 -2.98 -0.19
N THR A 299 -2.72 -2.73 0.28
CA THR A 299 -3.02 -1.61 1.18
C THR A 299 -2.48 -1.84 2.58
N VAL A 300 -2.71 -3.01 3.17
CA VAL A 300 -2.15 -3.35 4.49
C VAL A 300 -0.63 -3.36 4.45
N LEU A 301 -0.06 -3.99 3.42
CA LEU A 301 1.39 -4.04 3.23
C LEU A 301 1.97 -2.63 3.07
N GLY A 302 1.29 -1.76 2.30
CA GLY A 302 1.70 -0.39 2.05
C GLY A 302 1.66 0.50 3.29
N THR A 303 0.61 0.39 4.11
CA THR A 303 0.51 1.15 5.38
C THR A 303 1.55 0.70 6.40
N ARG A 304 1.88 -0.59 6.44
CA ARG A 304 2.97 -1.12 7.26
C ARG A 304 4.35 -0.64 6.77
N ALA A 305 4.58 -0.66 5.46
CA ALA A 305 5.79 -0.10 4.86
C ALA A 305 5.96 1.39 5.22
N ALA A 306 4.88 2.16 5.24
CA ALA A 306 4.90 3.55 5.67
C ALA A 306 5.26 3.69 7.16
N GLY A 307 4.71 2.86 8.04
CA GLY A 307 5.05 2.82 9.46
C GLY A 307 6.53 2.51 9.69
N LEU A 308 7.09 1.54 8.96
CA LEU A 308 8.50 1.21 8.98
C LEU A 308 9.38 2.44 8.62
N VAL A 309 9.12 3.09 7.48
CA VAL A 309 9.88 4.26 7.02
C VAL A 309 9.81 5.42 8.02
N ILE A 310 8.63 5.67 8.58
CA ILE A 310 8.45 6.74 9.58
C ILE A 310 9.20 6.40 10.87
N SER A 311 9.12 5.16 11.35
CA SER A 311 9.80 4.72 12.58
C SER A 311 11.32 4.82 12.46
N GLU A 312 11.89 4.46 11.32
CA GLU A 312 13.32 4.57 11.04
C GLU A 312 13.81 6.03 11.04
N ARG A 313 12.96 6.96 10.60
CA ARG A 313 13.30 8.38 10.60
C ARG A 313 13.16 9.03 11.98
N LEU A 314 12.13 8.66 12.73
CA LEU A 314 11.88 9.18 14.08
C LEU A 314 12.78 8.54 15.16
N ARG A 315 13.22 7.31 14.94
CA ARG A 315 14.14 6.55 15.80
C ARG A 315 13.76 6.57 17.30
N PRO A 316 12.54 6.14 17.65
CA PRO A 316 12.14 6.08 19.06
C PRO A 316 12.99 5.10 19.88
N GLY A 317 13.47 4.04 19.26
CA GLY A 317 14.24 2.97 19.87
C GLY A 317 13.40 1.93 20.63
N GLY A 318 13.99 0.78 20.90
CA GLY A 318 13.40 -0.29 21.71
C GLY A 318 12.07 -0.85 21.16
N ALA A 319 11.22 -1.30 22.10
CA ALA A 319 9.93 -1.91 21.76
C ALA A 319 8.98 -0.95 21.01
N VAL A 320 9.04 0.35 21.30
CA VAL A 320 8.23 1.37 20.62
C VAL A 320 8.58 1.44 19.14
N GLN A 321 9.87 1.45 18.78
CA GLN A 321 10.30 1.47 17.38
C GLN A 321 9.84 0.21 16.66
N ARG A 322 9.99 -0.96 17.30
CA ARG A 322 9.52 -2.22 16.74
C ARG A 322 8.01 -2.18 16.48
N GLU A 323 7.22 -1.75 17.47
CA GLU A 323 5.76 -1.64 17.30
C GLU A 323 5.37 -0.72 16.15
N MET A 324 6.01 0.46 16.06
CA MET A 324 5.80 1.39 14.94
C MET A 324 6.21 0.80 13.59
N SER A 325 7.25 -0.03 13.54
CA SER A 325 7.70 -0.65 12.29
C SER A 325 6.81 -1.79 11.83
N VAL A 326 6.20 -2.50 12.76
CA VAL A 326 5.51 -3.78 12.48
C VAL A 326 3.99 -3.63 12.52
N ARG A 327 3.44 -2.90 13.53
CA ARG A 327 2.00 -2.84 13.85
C ARG A 327 1.46 -1.42 13.97
N THR A 328 2.07 -0.45 13.27
CA THR A 328 1.46 0.90 13.17
C THR A 328 0.03 0.85 12.60
N THR A 329 -0.23 -0.18 11.78
CA THR A 329 -1.55 -0.55 11.27
C THR A 329 -1.83 -2.00 11.64
N GLY A 330 -2.92 -2.24 12.37
CA GLY A 330 -3.46 -3.56 12.63
C GLY A 330 -4.65 -3.86 11.72
N VAL A 331 -4.87 -5.13 11.45
CA VAL A 331 -6.03 -5.67 10.74
C VAL A 331 -6.84 -6.51 11.72
N PHE A 332 -8.14 -6.24 11.83
CA PHE A 332 -9.05 -7.00 12.66
C PHE A 332 -10.39 -7.12 11.96
N GLY A 333 -10.85 -8.35 11.74
CA GLY A 333 -12.06 -8.62 10.99
C GLY A 333 -12.06 -7.98 9.60
N HIS A 334 -10.97 -8.08 8.88
CA HIS A 334 -10.73 -7.49 7.56
C HIS A 334 -10.94 -5.96 7.51
N ARG A 335 -10.60 -5.24 8.58
CA ARG A 335 -10.65 -3.78 8.66
C ARG A 335 -9.35 -3.21 9.20
N LEU A 336 -9.02 -2.01 8.79
CA LEU A 336 -7.82 -1.31 9.23
C LEU A 336 -8.05 -0.55 10.53
N TYR A 337 -7.11 -0.68 11.45
CA TYR A 337 -7.03 0.09 12.68
C TYR A 337 -5.63 0.68 12.84
N ALA A 338 -5.54 1.88 13.36
CA ALA A 338 -4.26 2.49 13.70
C ALA A 338 -3.85 2.09 15.12
N GLY A 339 -2.59 1.68 15.29
CA GLY A 339 -2.00 1.50 16.61
C GLY A 339 -1.80 2.85 17.30
N ILE A 340 -2.36 3.04 18.47
CA ILE A 340 -2.29 4.32 19.23
C ILE A 340 -0.85 4.67 19.62
N THR A 341 0.00 3.68 19.81
CA THR A 341 1.40 3.83 20.24
C THR A 341 2.18 4.84 19.39
N THR A 342 1.98 4.83 18.06
CA THR A 342 2.65 5.77 17.14
C THR A 342 2.27 7.21 17.41
N GLY A 343 0.98 7.51 17.53
CA GLY A 343 0.48 8.85 17.81
C GLY A 343 0.87 9.32 19.20
N HIS A 344 0.75 8.45 20.19
CA HIS A 344 1.16 8.72 21.57
C HIS A 344 2.65 9.05 21.67
N PHE A 345 3.51 8.25 21.02
CA PHE A 345 4.95 8.53 20.97
C PHE A 345 5.24 9.90 20.32
N MET A 346 4.61 10.18 19.18
CA MET A 346 4.81 11.47 18.48
C MET A 346 4.34 12.65 19.32
N ALA A 347 3.17 12.56 19.93
CA ALA A 347 2.62 13.59 20.81
C ALA A 347 3.57 13.97 21.96
N HIS A 348 4.24 12.98 22.54
CA HIS A 348 5.19 13.21 23.64
C HIS A 348 6.63 13.49 23.18
N THR A 349 6.92 13.39 21.90
CA THR A 349 8.28 13.66 21.34
C THR A 349 8.41 15.09 20.87
N VAL A 350 7.33 15.72 20.43
CA VAL A 350 7.33 17.13 19.96
C VAL A 350 7.36 18.06 21.18
N PRO A 351 8.49 18.78 21.42
CA PRO A 351 8.60 19.65 22.59
C PRO A 351 7.71 20.88 22.43
N PHE A 352 7.22 21.40 23.55
CA PHE A 352 6.48 22.67 23.66
C PHE A 352 5.14 22.74 22.90
N ILE A 353 4.64 21.62 22.40
CA ILE A 353 3.30 21.52 21.80
C ILE A 353 2.43 20.64 22.69
N ASP A 354 1.17 21.02 22.85
CA ASP A 354 0.20 20.22 23.60
C ASP A 354 0.09 18.83 22.93
N PRO A 355 0.33 17.74 23.65
CA PRO A 355 0.18 16.38 23.12
C PRO A 355 -1.18 16.13 22.48
N ASN A 356 -2.26 16.69 23.04
CA ASN A 356 -3.62 16.55 22.53
C ASN A 356 -3.77 17.18 21.15
N LEU A 357 -3.06 18.27 20.85
CA LEU A 357 -3.06 18.89 19.55
C LEU A 357 -2.41 17.99 18.49
N VAL A 358 -1.34 17.30 18.84
CA VAL A 358 -0.67 16.35 17.95
C VAL A 358 -1.56 15.13 17.71
N LEU A 359 -2.14 14.58 18.77
CA LEU A 359 -3.06 13.43 18.68
C LEU A 359 -4.30 13.76 17.84
N SER A 360 -4.93 14.91 18.06
CA SER A 360 -6.09 15.33 17.26
C SER A 360 -5.77 15.54 15.78
N GLY A 361 -4.54 15.93 15.46
CA GLY A 361 -4.06 16.04 14.07
C GLY A 361 -3.91 14.69 13.37
N PHE A 362 -3.61 13.62 14.12
CA PHE A 362 -3.44 12.26 13.57
C PHE A 362 -4.70 11.41 13.63
N PHE A 363 -5.45 11.49 14.71
CA PHE A 363 -6.57 10.58 14.99
C PHE A 363 -7.96 11.25 14.96
N GLY A 364 -8.02 12.55 14.70
CA GLY A 364 -9.23 13.31 14.83
C GLY A 364 -9.50 13.71 16.29
N HIS A 365 -10.74 14.04 16.63
CA HIS A 365 -11.09 14.38 18.02
C HIS A 365 -10.98 13.16 18.92
N THR A 366 -10.03 13.22 19.85
CA THR A 366 -9.62 12.10 20.70
C THR A 366 -9.96 12.33 22.18
N GLU A 367 -10.71 13.38 22.53
CA GLU A 367 -11.05 13.61 23.95
C GLU A 367 -11.66 12.34 24.57
N ASP A 368 -12.61 11.72 23.91
CA ASP A 368 -13.18 10.43 24.34
C ASP A 368 -12.21 9.25 24.17
N GLY A 369 -11.35 9.29 23.16
CA GLY A 369 -10.39 8.21 22.86
C GLY A 369 -9.25 8.17 23.88
N LEU A 370 -8.79 9.31 24.37
CA LEU A 370 -7.76 9.37 25.43
C LEU A 370 -8.31 8.94 26.79
N GLU A 371 -9.56 9.24 27.10
CA GLU A 371 -10.22 8.75 28.32
C GLU A 371 -10.38 7.20 28.25
N LEU A 372 -10.74 6.66 27.07
CA LEU A 372 -10.89 5.21 26.87
C LEU A 372 -9.58 4.44 27.06
N PHE A 373 -8.43 5.08 26.76
CA PHE A 373 -7.13 4.45 26.78
C PHE A 373 -6.18 4.93 27.86
N GLY A 374 -6.57 5.91 28.68
CA GLY A 374 -5.68 6.53 29.66
C GLY A 374 -4.99 5.55 30.61
N GLU A 375 -5.65 4.43 30.95
CA GLU A 375 -5.08 3.36 31.75
C GLU A 375 -4.20 2.39 30.95
N HIS A 376 -4.33 2.35 29.62
CA HIS A 376 -3.66 1.38 28.73
C HIS A 376 -2.54 2.00 27.90
N LEU A 377 -2.37 3.33 27.97
CA LEU A 377 -1.23 3.98 27.31
C LEU A 377 0.05 3.69 28.12
N PRO A 378 1.15 3.31 27.46
CA PRO A 378 2.40 3.11 28.18
C PRO A 378 2.77 4.42 28.90
N PRO A 379 3.17 4.35 30.19
CA PRO A 379 3.54 5.54 30.94
C PRO A 379 4.69 6.27 30.22
N VAL A 380 4.49 7.53 29.93
CA VAL A 380 5.56 8.35 29.36
C VAL A 380 6.48 8.73 30.49
N GLU A 381 7.67 8.14 30.52
CA GLU A 381 8.69 8.62 31.45
C GLU A 381 8.98 10.09 31.19
N PRO A 382 9.02 10.95 32.25
CA PRO A 382 9.38 12.36 32.10
C PRO A 382 10.76 12.44 31.44
N ARG A 383 10.82 12.89 30.21
CA ARG A 383 12.08 13.04 29.50
C ARG A 383 12.77 14.32 29.95
N GLY A 384 14.01 14.25 30.40
CA GLY A 384 14.82 15.45 30.70
C GLY A 384 14.93 16.35 29.45
N LEU A 385 15.07 17.68 29.66
CA LEU A 385 15.15 18.71 28.60
C LEU A 385 16.04 18.35 27.42
N VAL A 386 17.18 17.71 27.68
CA VAL A 386 18.12 17.28 26.62
C VAL A 386 17.50 16.24 25.69
N LYS A 387 16.76 15.26 26.24
CA LYS A 387 16.07 14.24 25.43
C LYS A 387 14.91 14.83 24.64
N GLN A 388 14.17 15.78 25.22
CA GLN A 388 13.09 16.51 24.53
C GLN A 388 13.62 17.35 23.36
N LEU A 389 14.71 18.12 23.58
CA LEU A 389 15.34 18.92 22.52
C LEU A 389 15.88 18.03 21.39
N ARG A 390 16.51 16.89 21.73
CA ARG A 390 17.00 15.93 20.72
C ARG A 390 15.84 15.33 19.92
N GLY A 391 14.75 14.95 20.57
CA GLY A 391 13.54 14.43 19.90
C GLY A 391 12.94 15.47 18.96
N GLY A 392 12.80 16.73 19.42
CA GLY A 392 12.32 17.84 18.60
C GLY A 392 13.21 18.14 17.40
N LEU A 393 14.54 18.10 17.55
CA LEU A 393 15.47 18.25 16.44
C LEU A 393 15.35 17.09 15.42
N THR A 394 15.21 15.85 15.89
CA THR A 394 15.01 14.69 15.02
C THR A 394 13.72 14.84 14.24
N PHE A 395 12.62 15.22 14.88
CA PHE A 395 11.33 15.47 14.23
C PHE A 395 11.42 16.62 13.21
N ALA A 396 12.02 17.74 13.58
CA ALA A 396 12.20 18.87 12.66
C ALA A 396 13.06 18.49 11.45
N ASN A 397 14.16 17.75 11.65
CA ASN A 397 14.99 17.26 10.56
C ASN A 397 14.24 16.29 9.66
N CYS A 398 13.36 15.42 10.22
CA CYS A 398 12.50 14.55 9.44
C CYS A 398 11.55 15.35 8.54
N LEU A 399 10.84 16.34 9.09
CA LEU A 399 9.91 17.18 8.31
C LEU A 399 10.63 17.99 7.23
N ILE A 400 11.77 18.60 7.55
CA ILE A 400 12.58 19.37 6.59
C ILE A 400 13.08 18.45 5.47
N GLY A 401 13.61 17.28 5.81
CA GLY A 401 14.09 16.30 4.84
C GLY A 401 12.96 15.84 3.90
N LEU A 402 11.83 15.42 4.45
CA LEU A 402 10.68 14.99 3.67
C LEU A 402 10.14 16.11 2.77
N SER A 403 10.08 17.35 3.27
CA SER A 403 9.63 18.51 2.49
C SER A 403 10.57 18.84 1.34
N ALA A 404 11.89 18.79 1.57
CA ALA A 404 12.90 19.13 0.57
C ALA A 404 12.92 18.18 -0.65
N GLY A 405 12.61 16.90 -0.44
CA GLY A 405 12.58 15.88 -1.50
C GLY A 405 11.20 15.65 -2.11
N SER A 406 10.15 16.22 -1.54
CA SER A 406 8.76 15.89 -1.85
C SER A 406 8.44 15.95 -3.33
N ASN A 407 8.74 17.04 -4.00
CA ASN A 407 8.44 17.20 -5.43
C ASN A 407 9.17 16.14 -6.29
N ARG A 408 10.45 15.89 -6.02
CA ARG A 408 11.23 14.91 -6.78
C ARG A 408 10.67 13.49 -6.62
N ASP A 409 10.35 13.09 -5.39
CA ASP A 409 9.75 11.78 -5.13
C ASP A 409 8.39 11.64 -5.81
N THR A 410 7.59 12.72 -5.83
CA THR A 410 6.31 12.74 -6.56
C THR A 410 6.51 12.58 -8.07
N GLN A 411 7.44 13.33 -8.67
CA GLN A 411 7.71 13.23 -10.11
C GLN A 411 8.24 11.85 -10.51
N ASP A 412 9.17 11.29 -9.73
CA ASP A 412 9.67 9.94 -9.94
C ASP A 412 8.51 8.92 -9.90
N TYR A 413 7.61 9.05 -8.92
CA TYR A 413 6.47 8.15 -8.78
C TYR A 413 5.44 8.30 -9.91
N VAL A 414 5.16 9.52 -10.35
CA VAL A 414 4.32 9.78 -11.53
C VAL A 414 4.88 9.08 -12.76
N GLY A 415 6.20 9.16 -12.98
CA GLY A 415 6.88 8.47 -14.06
C GLY A 415 6.82 6.95 -13.94
N ASP A 416 6.97 6.41 -12.72
CA ASP A 416 6.89 4.96 -12.47
C ASP A 416 5.49 4.42 -12.83
N VAL A 417 4.43 5.08 -12.35
CA VAL A 417 3.04 4.67 -12.63
C VAL A 417 2.71 4.82 -14.12
N ALA A 418 3.20 5.86 -14.78
CA ALA A 418 2.99 6.04 -16.23
C ALA A 418 3.66 4.92 -17.04
N ARG A 419 4.85 4.46 -16.65
CA ARG A 419 5.50 3.29 -17.29
C ARG A 419 4.70 2.01 -17.08
N LEU A 420 4.19 1.78 -15.85
CA LEU A 420 3.29 0.64 -15.59
C LEU A 420 2.03 0.71 -16.45
N GLU A 421 1.42 1.91 -16.59
CA GLU A 421 0.22 2.12 -17.40
C GLU A 421 0.47 1.77 -18.87
N SER A 422 1.58 2.23 -19.45
CA SER A 422 1.97 1.89 -20.82
C SER A 422 2.24 0.40 -20.99
N ALA A 423 2.93 -0.25 -20.04
CA ALA A 423 3.21 -1.68 -20.08
C ALA A 423 1.95 -2.55 -19.90
N ALA A 424 0.92 -2.03 -19.23
CA ALA A 424 -0.36 -2.70 -18.94
C ALA A 424 -1.51 -2.22 -19.84
N GLU A 425 -1.22 -1.60 -20.98
CA GLU A 425 -2.26 -1.03 -21.87
C GLU A 425 -3.20 -2.12 -22.40
N HIS A 426 -2.63 -3.24 -22.86
CA HIS A 426 -3.34 -4.39 -23.42
C HIS A 426 -3.09 -5.68 -22.62
N PRO A 427 -3.71 -5.86 -21.42
CA PRO A 427 -3.39 -7.01 -20.55
C PRO A 427 -3.64 -8.37 -21.21
N ALA A 428 -4.63 -8.48 -22.10
CA ALA A 428 -4.99 -9.72 -22.77
C ALA A 428 -3.89 -10.22 -23.75
N GLU A 429 -3.04 -9.32 -24.27
CA GLU A 429 -1.97 -9.63 -25.19
C GLU A 429 -0.66 -10.03 -24.49
N LEU A 430 -0.58 -9.82 -23.18
CA LEU A 430 0.60 -10.17 -22.39
C LEU A 430 0.78 -11.69 -22.29
N SER A 431 2.02 -12.15 -22.33
CA SER A 431 2.32 -13.53 -21.93
C SER A 431 1.99 -13.75 -20.46
N ASP A 432 1.71 -15.00 -20.03
CA ASP A 432 1.45 -15.33 -18.62
C ASP A 432 2.58 -14.86 -17.69
N ARG A 433 3.79 -15.00 -18.18
CA ARG A 433 5.01 -14.56 -17.49
C ARG A 433 5.00 -13.04 -17.30
N ARG A 434 4.78 -12.28 -18.38
CA ARG A 434 4.78 -10.80 -18.31
C ARG A 434 3.64 -10.27 -17.47
N LEU A 435 2.47 -10.87 -17.56
CA LEU A 435 1.31 -10.52 -16.74
C LEU A 435 1.64 -10.66 -15.24
N ARG A 436 2.25 -11.77 -14.84
CA ARG A 436 2.66 -11.99 -13.43
C ARG A 436 3.67 -10.95 -12.95
N GLU A 437 4.68 -10.63 -13.74
CA GLU A 437 5.67 -9.60 -13.37
C GLU A 437 5.05 -8.22 -13.22
N LEU A 438 4.12 -7.84 -14.11
CA LEU A 438 3.42 -6.58 -14.00
C LEU A 438 2.46 -6.54 -12.79
N ILE A 439 1.86 -7.68 -12.41
CA ILE A 439 1.07 -7.78 -11.15
C ILE A 439 1.97 -7.50 -9.94
N LEU A 440 3.13 -8.12 -9.85
CA LEU A 440 4.08 -7.90 -8.75
C LEU A 440 4.62 -6.45 -8.74
N LEU A 441 4.96 -5.90 -9.91
CA LEU A 441 5.39 -4.52 -10.05
C LEU A 441 4.29 -3.52 -9.67
N GLY A 442 3.04 -3.79 -10.08
CA GLY A 442 1.86 -3.01 -9.72
C GLY A 442 1.63 -2.99 -8.21
N ARG A 443 1.69 -4.17 -7.55
CA ARG A 443 1.64 -4.26 -6.08
C ARG A 443 2.68 -3.35 -5.43
N ASP A 444 3.93 -3.43 -5.85
CA ASP A 444 5.02 -2.68 -5.25
C ASP A 444 4.94 -1.18 -5.53
N HIS A 445 4.28 -0.78 -6.64
CA HIS A 445 3.95 0.63 -6.89
C HIS A 445 2.88 1.13 -5.92
N VAL A 446 1.85 0.32 -5.63
CA VAL A 446 0.82 0.67 -4.64
C VAL A 446 1.44 0.78 -3.24
N VAL A 447 2.27 -0.18 -2.83
CA VAL A 447 2.99 -0.15 -1.54
C VAL A 447 3.83 1.12 -1.41
N HIS A 448 4.60 1.48 -2.45
CA HIS A 448 5.38 2.72 -2.44
C HIS A 448 4.49 3.98 -2.43
N GLY A 449 3.35 3.96 -3.12
CA GLY A 449 2.35 5.01 -3.09
C GLY A 449 1.82 5.29 -1.68
N TRP A 450 1.60 4.24 -0.88
CA TRP A 450 1.23 4.38 0.53
C TRP A 450 2.32 5.03 1.37
N VAL A 451 3.60 4.67 1.16
CA VAL A 451 4.74 5.32 1.82
C VAL A 451 4.76 6.81 1.52
N LEU A 452 4.63 7.19 0.24
CA LEU A 452 4.61 8.59 -0.18
C LEU A 452 3.39 9.36 0.36
N SER A 453 2.21 8.74 0.33
CA SER A 453 0.96 9.33 0.84
C SER A 453 1.01 9.54 2.34
N SER A 454 1.50 8.57 3.11
CA SER A 454 1.65 8.67 4.57
C SER A 454 2.67 9.75 4.97
N ALA A 455 3.78 9.87 4.24
CA ALA A 455 4.73 10.96 4.44
C ALA A 455 4.08 12.33 4.18
N SER A 456 3.20 12.43 3.18
CA SER A 456 2.46 13.67 2.90
C SER A 456 1.47 14.00 4.01
N ILE A 457 0.80 13.00 4.61
CA ILE A 457 -0.08 13.22 5.77
C ILE A 457 0.71 13.80 6.94
N LEU A 458 1.88 13.22 7.24
CA LEU A 458 2.77 13.72 8.28
C LEU A 458 3.21 15.17 8.03
N LEU A 459 3.57 15.51 6.78
CA LEU A 459 3.94 16.87 6.39
C LEU A 459 2.76 17.84 6.53
N CYS A 460 1.57 17.48 6.03
CA CYS A 460 0.37 18.32 6.14
C CYS A 460 0.01 18.56 7.61
N ALA A 461 0.08 17.55 8.47
CA ALA A 461 -0.15 17.68 9.90
C ALA A 461 0.89 18.63 10.53
N GLY A 462 2.17 18.47 10.20
CA GLY A 462 3.24 19.36 10.69
C GLY A 462 3.03 20.81 10.26
N TYR A 463 2.72 21.07 9.00
CA TYR A 463 2.40 22.42 8.52
C TYR A 463 1.12 22.97 9.16
N GLY A 464 0.10 22.15 9.41
CA GLY A 464 -1.12 22.52 10.13
C GLY A 464 -0.83 23.05 11.53
N VAL A 465 0.02 22.36 12.29
CA VAL A 465 0.46 22.81 13.61
C VAL A 465 1.18 24.16 13.52
N VAL A 466 2.12 24.33 12.59
CA VAL A 466 2.84 25.60 12.41
C VAL A 466 1.87 26.74 12.00
N MET A 467 0.93 26.48 11.11
CA MET A 467 -0.09 27.44 10.70
C MET A 467 -0.97 27.88 11.88
N ARG A 468 -1.42 26.94 12.70
CA ARG A 468 -2.20 27.23 13.92
C ARG A 468 -1.42 28.13 14.90
N LEU A 469 -0.14 27.83 15.14
CA LEU A 469 0.74 28.66 15.98
C LEU A 469 0.89 30.10 15.43
N LEU A 470 1.01 30.25 14.10
CA LEU A 470 1.15 31.56 13.48
C LEU A 470 -0.16 32.34 13.33
N CYS A 471 -1.28 31.67 13.12
CA CYS A 471 -2.58 32.30 12.86
C CYS A 471 -3.44 32.43 14.11
N GLY A 472 -3.16 31.66 15.19
CA GLY A 472 -3.97 31.62 16.43
C GLY A 472 -5.32 30.90 16.26
N ARG A 473 -5.56 30.28 15.11
CA ARG A 473 -6.76 29.50 14.75
C ARG A 473 -6.40 28.50 13.66
N ASP A 474 -7.28 27.53 13.47
CA ASP A 474 -7.11 26.56 12.37
C ASP A 474 -7.41 27.25 11.03
N VAL A 475 -6.36 27.49 10.27
CA VAL A 475 -6.42 28.02 8.90
C VAL A 475 -5.68 27.07 8.01
N MET A 476 -6.41 26.31 7.19
CA MET A 476 -5.79 25.55 6.11
C MET A 476 -5.68 26.46 4.88
N PRO A 477 -4.49 26.55 4.26
CA PRO A 477 -4.35 27.32 3.03
C PRO A 477 -5.13 26.65 1.90
N ALA A 478 -5.76 27.48 1.06
CA ALA A 478 -6.35 26.99 -0.17
C ALA A 478 -5.28 26.37 -1.06
N ALA A 479 -5.52 25.17 -1.54
CA ALA A 479 -4.62 24.52 -2.48
C ALA A 479 -4.80 25.01 -3.93
N GLY A 480 -5.82 25.85 -4.20
CA GLY A 480 -6.17 26.40 -5.50
C GLY A 480 -7.16 25.53 -6.28
N ASP A 481 -7.65 26.05 -7.41
CA ASP A 481 -8.71 25.45 -8.24
C ASP A 481 -8.28 24.12 -8.96
N GLU A 482 -7.06 23.65 -8.75
CA GLU A 482 -6.48 22.50 -9.45
C GLU A 482 -6.32 21.26 -8.57
N LEU A 483 -7.13 21.11 -7.51
CA LEU A 483 -7.06 19.88 -6.70
C LEU A 483 -7.53 18.66 -7.51
N VAL A 484 -6.72 17.61 -7.48
CA VAL A 484 -7.04 16.36 -8.20
C VAL A 484 -8.30 15.69 -7.63
N SER A 485 -8.55 15.81 -6.35
CA SER A 485 -9.79 15.34 -5.69
C SER A 485 -11.04 16.08 -6.18
N ALA A 486 -10.91 17.34 -6.57
CA ALA A 486 -12.02 18.12 -7.13
C ALA A 486 -12.34 17.76 -8.60
N GLN A 487 -11.45 17.07 -9.30
CA GLN A 487 -11.63 16.73 -10.72
C GLN A 487 -12.87 15.87 -10.97
N ALA A 488 -13.19 14.93 -10.06
CA ALA A 488 -14.35 14.06 -10.20
C ALA A 488 -15.68 14.86 -10.15
N LEU A 489 -15.82 15.78 -9.21
CA LEU A 489 -16.97 16.68 -9.16
C LEU A 489 -16.96 17.68 -10.32
N GLY A 490 -15.79 18.23 -10.66
CA GLY A 490 -15.60 19.09 -11.81
C GLY A 490 -16.02 18.41 -13.12
N ALA A 491 -15.73 17.11 -13.28
CA ALA A 491 -16.17 16.32 -14.42
C ALA A 491 -17.70 16.27 -14.52
N VAL A 492 -18.39 16.00 -13.39
CA VAL A 492 -19.86 16.01 -13.36
C VAL A 492 -20.42 17.39 -13.73
N HIS A 493 -19.85 18.47 -13.21
CA HIS A 493 -20.27 19.83 -13.55
C HIS A 493 -20.00 20.17 -15.03
N ARG A 494 -18.83 19.79 -15.59
CA ARG A 494 -18.53 20.02 -17.02
C ARG A 494 -19.47 19.21 -17.92
N LEU A 495 -19.74 17.96 -17.57
CA LEU A 495 -20.68 17.10 -18.30
C LEU A 495 -22.12 17.63 -18.20
N ALA A 496 -22.58 18.05 -17.02
CA ALA A 496 -23.88 18.68 -16.85
C ALA A 496 -23.99 19.98 -17.66
N ALA A 497 -22.94 20.80 -17.74
CA ALA A 497 -22.90 21.99 -18.55
C ALA A 497 -22.88 21.65 -20.06
N ALA A 498 -22.23 20.58 -20.49
CA ALA A 498 -22.26 20.09 -21.86
C ALA A 498 -23.67 19.60 -22.25
N ALA A 499 -24.31 18.82 -21.36
CA ALA A 499 -25.69 18.35 -21.56
C ALA A 499 -26.67 19.51 -21.70
N ARG A 500 -26.59 20.57 -20.87
CA ARG A 500 -27.45 21.74 -20.98
C ARG A 500 -27.30 22.48 -22.32
N ARG A 501 -26.15 22.35 -22.99
CA ARG A 501 -25.90 22.97 -24.32
C ARG A 501 -26.31 22.08 -25.48
N ASP A 502 -26.54 20.79 -25.27
CA ASP A 502 -26.96 19.81 -26.25
C ASP A 502 -28.41 19.36 -25.93
N PRO A 503 -29.43 19.86 -26.70
CA PRO A 503 -30.84 19.52 -26.47
C PRO A 503 -31.14 18.01 -26.61
N VAL A 504 -30.35 17.28 -27.40
CA VAL A 504 -30.52 15.82 -27.57
C VAL A 504 -30.02 15.13 -26.34
N ALA A 505 -28.80 15.44 -25.89
CA ALA A 505 -28.26 14.91 -24.67
C ALA A 505 -29.14 15.23 -23.43
N ALA A 506 -29.61 16.48 -23.30
CA ALA A 506 -30.51 16.87 -22.21
C ALA A 506 -31.79 16.03 -22.20
N ARG A 507 -32.41 15.81 -23.36
CA ARG A 507 -33.62 14.98 -23.52
C ARG A 507 -33.33 13.51 -23.13
N LEU A 508 -32.25 12.94 -23.62
CA LEU A 508 -31.86 11.56 -23.30
C LEU A 508 -31.61 11.41 -21.81
N LEU A 509 -30.80 12.26 -21.19
CA LEU A 509 -30.50 12.23 -19.76
C LEU A 509 -31.72 12.45 -18.86
N SER A 510 -32.82 12.99 -19.37
CA SER A 510 -34.08 13.05 -18.64
C SER A 510 -34.83 11.69 -18.57
N GLN A 511 -34.40 10.69 -19.32
CA GLN A 511 -34.99 9.35 -19.35
C GLN A 511 -34.22 8.43 -18.41
N PRO A 512 -34.92 7.63 -17.55
CA PRO A 512 -34.25 6.80 -16.55
C PRO A 512 -33.36 5.67 -17.11
N SER A 513 -33.56 5.29 -18.38
CA SER A 513 -32.87 4.16 -19.03
C SER A 513 -31.78 4.56 -20.00
N THR A 514 -31.33 5.82 -19.96
CA THR A 514 -30.27 6.27 -20.87
C THR A 514 -28.92 5.71 -20.45
N ASP A 515 -28.28 5.00 -21.37
CA ASP A 515 -26.95 4.42 -21.23
C ASP A 515 -25.93 5.11 -22.16
N THR A 516 -24.67 4.78 -21.99
CA THR A 516 -23.55 5.30 -22.78
C THR A 516 -23.64 4.90 -24.26
N ALA A 517 -24.24 3.76 -24.57
CA ALA A 517 -24.44 3.30 -25.94
C ALA A 517 -25.43 4.19 -26.68
N THR A 518 -26.57 4.49 -26.04
CA THR A 518 -27.59 5.41 -26.58
C THR A 518 -27.03 6.83 -26.76
N LEU A 519 -26.27 7.32 -25.78
CA LEU A 519 -25.61 8.63 -25.87
C LEU A 519 -24.58 8.70 -27.01
N SER A 520 -23.84 7.62 -27.23
CA SER A 520 -22.87 7.56 -28.34
C SER A 520 -23.55 7.59 -29.72
N ALA A 521 -24.72 6.97 -29.82
CA ALA A 521 -25.47 6.90 -31.07
C ALA A 521 -26.21 8.22 -31.38
N GLU A 522 -26.86 8.84 -30.39
CA GLU A 522 -27.79 9.97 -30.61
C GLU A 522 -27.22 11.33 -30.22
N ALA A 523 -26.23 11.39 -29.31
CA ALA A 523 -25.58 12.60 -28.80
C ALA A 523 -24.06 12.53 -28.87
N PRO A 524 -23.42 12.37 -30.04
CA PRO A 524 -21.98 12.07 -30.16
C PRO A 524 -21.09 13.17 -29.55
N ALA A 525 -21.48 14.43 -29.59
CA ALA A 525 -20.72 15.52 -28.97
C ALA A 525 -20.65 15.38 -27.42
N PHE A 526 -21.73 14.95 -26.80
CA PHE A 526 -21.76 14.65 -25.38
C PHE A 526 -20.95 13.37 -25.03
N ALA A 527 -21.09 12.33 -25.87
CA ALA A 527 -20.32 11.09 -25.71
C ALA A 527 -18.81 11.33 -25.79
N GLU A 528 -18.38 12.22 -26.71
CA GLU A 528 -16.97 12.67 -26.77
C GLU A 528 -16.52 13.42 -25.51
N ALA A 529 -17.39 14.27 -24.96
CA ALA A 529 -17.10 14.92 -23.67
C ALA A 529 -17.00 13.91 -22.54
N LEU A 530 -17.91 12.94 -22.47
CA LEU A 530 -17.87 11.84 -21.50
C LEU A 530 -16.58 11.03 -21.62
N ALA A 531 -16.17 10.66 -22.83
CA ALA A 531 -14.92 9.93 -23.07
C ALA A 531 -13.69 10.70 -22.59
N ARG A 532 -13.63 12.03 -22.81
CA ARG A 532 -12.54 12.88 -22.27
C ARG A 532 -12.51 12.90 -20.75
N GLU A 533 -13.67 12.99 -20.09
CA GLU A 533 -13.72 12.97 -18.62
C GLU A 533 -13.37 11.58 -18.08
N LEU A 534 -13.82 10.51 -18.69
CA LEU A 534 -13.44 9.13 -18.31
C LEU A 534 -11.93 8.88 -18.47
N ALA A 535 -11.28 9.46 -19.47
CA ALA A 535 -9.81 9.39 -19.59
C ALA A 535 -9.08 10.04 -18.39
N LEU A 536 -9.69 11.07 -17.79
CA LEU A 536 -9.13 11.76 -16.61
C LEU A 536 -9.45 11.04 -15.30
N ILE A 537 -10.73 10.67 -15.08
CA ILE A 537 -11.22 10.17 -13.78
C ILE A 537 -11.70 8.72 -13.83
N GLY A 538 -11.63 8.03 -14.95
CA GLY A 538 -12.16 6.67 -15.12
C GLY A 538 -11.55 5.63 -14.18
N HIS A 539 -10.31 5.86 -13.74
CA HIS A 539 -9.65 5.02 -12.73
C HIS A 539 -10.22 5.22 -11.31
N ARG A 540 -11.06 6.24 -11.10
CA ARG A 540 -11.77 6.51 -9.85
C ARG A 540 -13.08 5.73 -9.79
N GLY A 541 -13.64 5.64 -8.60
CA GLY A 541 -14.95 5.07 -8.32
C GLY A 541 -15.18 4.98 -6.82
N PRO A 542 -16.40 4.83 -6.34
CA PRO A 542 -16.68 4.61 -4.93
C PRO A 542 -15.98 3.34 -4.43
N GLY A 543 -15.27 3.44 -3.31
CA GLY A 543 -14.45 2.35 -2.80
C GLY A 543 -13.14 2.14 -3.59
N GLU A 544 -12.55 3.20 -4.15
CA GLU A 544 -11.42 3.19 -5.09
C GLU A 544 -10.17 2.40 -4.64
N VAL A 545 -10.03 2.13 -3.34
CA VAL A 545 -8.91 1.37 -2.77
C VAL A 545 -9.25 -0.13 -2.62
N GLU A 546 -10.54 -0.49 -2.59
CA GLU A 546 -10.98 -1.89 -2.55
C GLU A 546 -10.92 -2.50 -3.97
N MET A 547 -10.17 -3.59 -4.13
CA MET A 547 -9.93 -4.21 -5.43
C MET A 547 -11.19 -4.74 -6.12
N ARG A 548 -12.25 -5.04 -5.37
CA ARG A 548 -13.52 -5.53 -5.91
C ARG A 548 -14.44 -4.42 -6.42
N CYS A 549 -14.30 -3.20 -5.90
CA CYS A 549 -15.20 -2.10 -6.28
C CYS A 549 -15.01 -1.67 -7.73
N ALA A 550 -16.10 -1.42 -8.44
CA ALA A 550 -16.09 -0.93 -9.80
C ALA A 550 -15.59 0.52 -9.87
N THR A 551 -14.87 0.84 -10.94
CA THR A 551 -14.46 2.20 -11.27
C THR A 551 -15.39 2.79 -12.33
N TYR A 552 -15.30 4.11 -12.57
CA TYR A 552 -16.06 4.74 -13.66
C TYR A 552 -15.67 4.21 -15.06
N SER A 553 -14.47 3.66 -15.23
CA SER A 553 -14.10 2.95 -16.47
C SER A 553 -14.76 1.57 -16.58
N ASP A 554 -15.06 0.92 -15.45
CA ASP A 554 -15.78 -0.38 -15.45
C ASP A 554 -17.29 -0.19 -15.63
N ASP A 555 -17.88 0.88 -15.06
CA ASP A 555 -19.29 1.26 -15.18
C ASP A 555 -19.41 2.75 -15.53
N PRO A 556 -19.23 3.12 -16.80
CA PRO A 556 -19.42 4.50 -17.24
C PRO A 556 -20.85 5.02 -17.06
N ASP A 557 -21.85 4.13 -17.04
CA ASP A 557 -23.24 4.50 -16.85
C ASP A 557 -23.52 5.02 -15.44
N LEU A 558 -22.75 4.61 -14.43
CA LEU A 558 -22.79 5.20 -13.09
C LEU A 558 -22.49 6.70 -13.14
N LEU A 559 -21.44 7.11 -13.88
CA LEU A 559 -21.12 8.53 -14.04
C LEU A 559 -22.24 9.28 -14.80
N VAL A 560 -22.83 8.65 -15.81
CA VAL A 560 -23.98 9.22 -16.53
C VAL A 560 -25.18 9.45 -15.61
N ARG A 561 -25.52 8.48 -14.76
CA ARG A 561 -26.59 8.62 -13.76
C ARG A 561 -26.31 9.73 -12.74
N MET A 562 -25.06 9.87 -12.29
CA MET A 562 -24.65 10.97 -11.39
C MET A 562 -24.78 12.34 -12.08
N VAL A 563 -24.39 12.45 -13.36
CA VAL A 563 -24.58 13.67 -14.16
C VAL A 563 -26.06 14.01 -14.31
N THR A 564 -26.92 13.02 -14.55
CA THR A 564 -28.37 13.19 -14.63
C THR A 564 -28.95 13.80 -13.35
N LYS A 565 -28.54 13.30 -12.20
CA LYS A 565 -28.97 13.83 -10.89
C LYS A 565 -28.45 15.25 -10.63
N ALA A 566 -27.22 15.53 -11.06
CA ALA A 566 -26.63 16.86 -10.95
C ALA A 566 -27.28 17.91 -11.87
N LEU A 567 -27.94 17.49 -12.95
CA LEU A 567 -28.69 18.41 -13.84
C LEU A 567 -29.88 19.08 -13.17
N VAL A 568 -30.52 18.39 -12.23
CA VAL A 568 -31.71 18.88 -11.50
C VAL A 568 -31.38 19.52 -10.15
N ALA A 569 -30.13 19.37 -9.68
CA ALA A 569 -29.68 19.97 -8.43
C ALA A 569 -29.39 21.48 -8.59
N GLU A 570 -29.66 22.25 -7.52
CA GLU A 570 -29.30 23.68 -7.46
C GLU A 570 -27.77 23.81 -7.31
N MET A 571 -27.20 24.73 -8.13
CA MET A 571 -25.78 25.08 -7.98
C MET A 571 -25.57 25.90 -6.71
N ARG A 572 -24.61 25.49 -5.88
CA ARG A 572 -24.26 26.23 -4.67
C ARG A 572 -23.21 27.30 -4.97
N GLU A 573 -23.24 28.38 -4.19
CA GLU A 573 -22.18 29.38 -4.18
C GLU A 573 -20.94 28.81 -3.49
N LEU A 574 -19.77 29.00 -4.11
CA LEU A 574 -18.51 28.58 -3.50
C LEU A 574 -18.17 29.44 -2.28
N PRO A 575 -17.71 28.85 -1.20
CA PRO A 575 -17.39 29.58 0.02
C PRO A 575 -16.17 30.50 -0.19
N VAL A 576 -16.20 31.67 0.46
CA VAL A 576 -15.06 32.59 0.48
C VAL A 576 -13.99 32.06 1.43
N LEU A 577 -12.81 31.78 0.89
CA LEU A 577 -11.70 31.24 1.67
C LEU A 577 -11.12 32.30 2.64
N PRO A 578 -10.75 31.90 3.86
CA PRO A 578 -10.21 32.82 4.86
C PRO A 578 -8.84 33.38 4.43
N GLN A 579 -8.64 34.70 4.64
CA GLN A 579 -7.36 35.35 4.33
C GLN A 579 -6.24 34.90 5.29
N VAL A 580 -5.09 34.59 4.73
CA VAL A 580 -3.89 34.21 5.49
C VAL A 580 -3.11 35.48 5.91
N PRO A 581 -2.79 35.66 7.22
CA PRO A 581 -1.98 36.76 7.69
C PRO A 581 -0.61 36.83 7.01
N LEU A 582 -0.06 38.04 6.81
CA LEU A 582 1.24 38.26 6.14
C LEU A 582 2.36 37.41 6.74
N ARG A 583 2.40 37.30 8.09
CA ARG A 583 3.40 36.52 8.84
C ARG A 583 3.36 35.01 8.54
N ALA A 584 2.24 34.48 8.08
CA ALA A 584 2.03 33.06 7.81
C ALA A 584 2.12 32.73 6.31
N ARG A 585 2.24 33.71 5.41
CA ARG A 585 2.16 33.52 3.94
C ARG A 585 3.20 32.53 3.41
N ALA A 586 4.46 32.62 3.83
CA ALA A 586 5.50 31.71 3.37
C ALA A 586 5.21 30.25 3.76
N VAL A 587 4.76 30.04 5.00
CA VAL A 587 4.36 28.73 5.50
C VAL A 587 3.09 28.25 4.78
N ALA A 588 2.13 29.12 4.51
CA ALA A 588 0.90 28.80 3.77
C ALA A 588 1.20 28.33 2.32
N VAL A 589 2.16 28.99 1.64
CA VAL A 589 2.60 28.58 0.29
C VAL A 589 3.23 27.18 0.33
N ALA A 590 4.10 26.92 1.31
CA ALA A 590 4.71 25.61 1.48
C ALA A 590 3.66 24.53 1.83
N ALA A 591 2.73 24.84 2.74
CA ALA A 591 1.62 23.95 3.09
C ALA A 591 0.71 23.64 1.89
N ALA A 592 0.32 24.66 1.11
CA ALA A 592 -0.45 24.47 -0.12
C ALA A 592 0.28 23.59 -1.15
N SER A 593 1.61 23.75 -1.28
CA SER A 593 2.41 22.87 -2.13
C SER A 593 2.35 21.41 -1.64
N GLN A 594 2.47 21.16 -0.34
CA GLN A 594 2.40 19.80 0.21
C GLN A 594 1.00 19.18 0.07
N ILE A 595 -0.06 19.97 0.15
CA ILE A 595 -1.43 19.49 -0.12
C ILE A 595 -1.53 19.04 -1.58
N ARG A 596 -1.05 19.84 -2.54
CA ARG A 596 -1.05 19.45 -3.97
C ARG A 596 -0.23 18.18 -4.22
N GLU A 597 0.97 18.07 -3.65
CA GLU A 597 1.81 16.88 -3.75
C GLU A 597 1.09 15.64 -3.18
N ARG A 598 0.42 15.78 -2.03
CA ARG A 598 -0.38 14.72 -1.42
C ARG A 598 -1.47 14.22 -2.37
N GLU A 599 -2.20 15.16 -2.99
CA GLU A 599 -3.29 14.83 -3.92
C GLU A 599 -2.76 14.10 -5.17
N VAL A 600 -1.65 14.57 -5.75
CA VAL A 600 -1.01 13.92 -6.90
C VAL A 600 -0.53 12.50 -6.53
N ARG A 601 0.11 12.33 -5.38
CA ARG A 601 0.59 11.02 -4.90
C ARG A 601 -0.57 10.05 -4.70
N ARG A 602 -1.66 10.53 -4.06
CA ARG A 602 -2.86 9.72 -3.85
C ARG A 602 -3.49 9.33 -5.19
N ASP A 603 -3.63 10.26 -6.12
CA ASP A 603 -4.16 9.99 -7.46
C ASP A 603 -3.37 8.91 -8.18
N ARG A 604 -2.04 9.05 -8.21
CA ARG A 604 -1.17 8.06 -8.85
C ARG A 604 -1.21 6.71 -8.17
N MET A 605 -1.35 6.68 -6.85
CA MET A 605 -1.54 5.43 -6.10
C MET A 605 -2.86 4.74 -6.48
N VAL A 606 -3.96 5.48 -6.54
CA VAL A 606 -5.26 4.92 -6.97
C VAL A 606 -5.21 4.45 -8.43
N ARG A 607 -4.51 5.19 -9.31
CA ARG A 607 -4.25 4.74 -10.69
C ARG A 607 -3.44 3.45 -10.73
N ALA A 608 -2.43 3.28 -9.87
CA ALA A 608 -1.69 2.02 -9.76
C ALA A 608 -2.57 0.87 -9.24
N ILE A 609 -3.50 1.14 -8.30
CA ILE A 609 -4.51 0.17 -7.84
C ILE A 609 -5.41 -0.26 -9.01
N TRP A 610 -5.92 0.69 -9.77
CA TRP A 610 -6.76 0.41 -10.95
C TRP A 610 -6.03 -0.42 -12.00
N LEU A 611 -4.76 -0.11 -12.29
CA LEU A 611 -3.94 -0.89 -13.21
C LEU A 611 -3.73 -2.32 -12.71
N LEU A 612 -3.37 -2.48 -11.43
CA LEU A 612 -3.23 -3.79 -10.79
C LEU A 612 -4.54 -4.59 -10.86
N ARG A 613 -5.69 -3.94 -10.62
CA ARG A 613 -7.01 -4.57 -10.73
C ARG A 613 -7.29 -5.10 -12.13
N ARG A 614 -6.94 -4.33 -13.18
CA ARG A 614 -7.08 -4.77 -14.58
C ARG A 614 -6.21 -5.99 -14.87
N LEU A 615 -4.96 -6.01 -14.38
CA LEU A 615 -4.05 -7.13 -14.52
C LEU A 615 -4.55 -8.38 -13.75
N LEU A 616 -5.07 -8.19 -12.53
CA LEU A 616 -5.66 -9.27 -11.73
C LEU A 616 -6.90 -9.86 -12.40
N ARG A 617 -7.78 -9.06 -12.97
CA ARG A 617 -8.92 -9.55 -13.74
C ARG A 617 -8.51 -10.35 -14.98
N GLU A 618 -7.44 -9.93 -15.66
CA GLU A 618 -6.90 -10.74 -16.76
C GLU A 618 -6.34 -12.07 -16.26
N GLN A 619 -5.61 -12.07 -15.13
CA GLN A 619 -5.18 -13.31 -14.49
C GLN A 619 -6.36 -14.20 -14.11
N GLY A 620 -7.43 -13.61 -13.54
CA GLY A 620 -8.68 -14.31 -13.23
C GLY A 620 -9.32 -14.96 -14.46
N ARG A 621 -9.40 -14.25 -15.61
CA ARG A 621 -9.92 -14.81 -16.86
C ARG A 621 -9.11 -16.05 -17.30
N ARG A 622 -7.79 -15.99 -17.22
CA ARG A 622 -6.91 -17.12 -17.57
C ARG A 622 -7.10 -18.29 -16.62
N MET A 623 -7.24 -18.03 -15.31
CA MET A 623 -7.48 -19.07 -14.31
C MET A 623 -8.86 -19.73 -14.48
N VAL A 624 -9.89 -18.97 -14.85
CA VAL A 624 -11.21 -19.53 -15.21
C VAL A 624 -11.11 -20.39 -16.48
N ALA A 625 -10.40 -19.90 -17.50
CA ALA A 625 -10.18 -20.68 -18.73
C ALA A 625 -9.39 -21.99 -18.49
N ALA A 626 -8.48 -21.99 -17.51
CA ALA A 626 -7.74 -23.16 -17.06
C ALA A 626 -8.55 -24.07 -16.09
N GLY A 627 -9.75 -23.67 -15.67
CA GLY A 627 -10.58 -24.43 -14.73
C GLY A 627 -10.14 -24.39 -13.27
N THR A 628 -9.25 -23.45 -12.91
CA THR A 628 -8.73 -23.30 -11.55
C THR A 628 -9.54 -22.34 -10.68
N LEU A 629 -10.33 -21.46 -11.29
CA LEU A 629 -11.32 -20.61 -10.63
C LEU A 629 -12.68 -20.75 -11.31
N ASN A 630 -13.76 -20.43 -10.60
CA ASN A 630 -15.13 -20.49 -11.12
C ASN A 630 -15.55 -19.18 -11.80
N GLU A 631 -15.18 -18.05 -11.23
CA GLU A 631 -15.52 -16.69 -11.68
C GLU A 631 -14.27 -15.81 -11.78
N VAL A 632 -14.29 -14.82 -12.68
CA VAL A 632 -13.15 -13.92 -12.88
C VAL A 632 -12.80 -13.17 -11.61
N ASP A 633 -13.80 -12.69 -10.88
CA ASP A 633 -13.60 -11.89 -9.66
C ASP A 633 -13.25 -12.73 -8.43
N ASP A 634 -13.20 -14.08 -8.54
CA ASP A 634 -12.62 -14.97 -7.53
C ASP A 634 -11.15 -14.66 -7.27
N VAL A 635 -10.44 -14.10 -8.25
CA VAL A 635 -9.05 -13.67 -8.12
C VAL A 635 -8.83 -12.67 -6.98
N PHE A 636 -9.83 -11.87 -6.64
CA PHE A 636 -9.74 -10.90 -5.55
C PHE A 636 -9.80 -11.53 -4.15
N TYR A 637 -10.22 -12.78 -4.04
CA TYR A 637 -10.15 -13.57 -2.80
C TYR A 637 -8.81 -14.28 -2.62
N LEU A 638 -7.85 -14.07 -3.54
CA LEU A 638 -6.50 -14.58 -3.43
C LEU A 638 -5.53 -13.46 -3.02
N LEU A 639 -4.48 -13.82 -2.29
CA LEU A 639 -3.34 -12.94 -2.10
C LEU A 639 -2.51 -12.86 -3.40
N VAL A 640 -1.89 -11.73 -3.65
CA VAL A 640 -1.04 -11.56 -4.85
C VAL A 640 0.09 -12.62 -4.89
N ASP A 641 0.63 -12.99 -3.74
CA ASP A 641 1.69 -13.99 -3.66
C ASP A 641 1.18 -15.43 -3.97
N GLU A 642 -0.11 -15.70 -3.76
CA GLU A 642 -0.73 -17.00 -4.10
C GLU A 642 -0.95 -17.19 -5.60
N LEU A 643 -0.95 -16.11 -6.38
CA LEU A 643 -1.13 -16.20 -7.84
C LEU A 643 0.10 -16.78 -8.55
N ASP A 644 1.27 -16.65 -7.96
CA ASP A 644 2.52 -17.15 -8.55
C ASP A 644 2.86 -18.59 -8.09
N ALA A 645 2.36 -18.96 -6.91
CA ALA A 645 2.50 -20.28 -6.33
C ALA A 645 1.13 -20.72 -5.83
N ALA A 646 0.30 -21.21 -6.76
CA ALA A 646 -1.06 -21.59 -6.45
C ALA A 646 -1.11 -22.69 -5.37
N PRO A 647 -1.66 -22.41 -4.18
CA PRO A 647 -1.88 -23.45 -3.19
C PRO A 647 -2.84 -24.51 -3.73
N PRO A 648 -2.78 -25.74 -3.23
CA PRO A 648 -3.75 -26.76 -3.59
C PRO A 648 -5.17 -26.32 -3.16
N ASP A 649 -6.17 -26.62 -3.97
CA ASP A 649 -7.59 -26.36 -3.71
C ASP A 649 -7.97 -24.86 -3.61
N LEU A 650 -7.59 -24.08 -4.60
CA LEU A 650 -7.97 -22.66 -4.72
C LEU A 650 -9.48 -22.41 -4.60
N PRO A 651 -10.37 -23.22 -5.21
CA PRO A 651 -11.82 -23.00 -5.06
C PRO A 651 -12.32 -23.07 -3.63
N ALA A 652 -11.78 -23.96 -2.79
CA ALA A 652 -12.15 -24.04 -1.38
C ALA A 652 -11.63 -22.84 -0.58
N ILE A 653 -10.43 -22.36 -0.86
CA ILE A 653 -9.86 -21.14 -0.25
C ILE A 653 -10.75 -19.94 -0.58
N VAL A 654 -11.12 -19.75 -1.85
CA VAL A 654 -12.00 -18.68 -2.30
C VAL A 654 -13.37 -18.76 -1.61
N ALA A 655 -13.98 -19.95 -1.59
CA ALA A 655 -15.30 -20.14 -0.96
C ALA A 655 -15.28 -19.81 0.54
N ARG A 656 -14.26 -20.26 1.26
CA ARG A 656 -14.06 -19.96 2.69
C ARG A 656 -13.91 -18.45 2.93
N ARG A 657 -13.02 -17.77 2.19
CA ARG A 657 -12.75 -16.34 2.35
C ARG A 657 -13.95 -15.47 1.95
N ARG A 658 -14.72 -15.89 0.94
CA ARG A 658 -15.97 -15.24 0.54
C ARG A 658 -17.01 -15.33 1.66
N ALA A 659 -17.18 -16.52 2.25
CA ALA A 659 -18.10 -16.74 3.37
C ALA A 659 -17.68 -15.94 4.62
N GLU A 660 -16.38 -15.88 4.93
CA GLU A 660 -15.84 -15.08 6.02
C GLU A 660 -16.09 -13.58 5.81
N GLN A 661 -15.82 -13.05 4.63
CA GLN A 661 -16.08 -11.64 4.31
C GLN A 661 -17.58 -11.31 4.46
N ALA A 662 -18.47 -12.16 3.98
CA ALA A 662 -19.91 -11.97 4.13
C ALA A 662 -20.34 -11.97 5.60
N ALA A 663 -19.83 -12.90 6.41
CA ALA A 663 -20.11 -12.93 7.85
C ALA A 663 -19.58 -11.69 8.58
N LEU A 664 -18.44 -11.17 8.17
CA LEU A 664 -17.85 -9.96 8.74
C LEU A 664 -18.62 -8.67 8.35
N GLN A 665 -19.39 -8.67 7.26
CA GLN A 665 -20.22 -7.53 6.86
C GLN A 665 -21.35 -7.27 7.85
N GLU A 666 -21.90 -8.34 8.48
CA GLU A 666 -22.99 -8.29 9.43
C GLU A 666 -22.57 -7.78 10.84
N LEU A 667 -21.27 -7.56 11.05
CA LEU A 667 -20.75 -7.17 12.35
C LEU A 667 -20.69 -5.65 12.53
N VAL A 668 -21.17 -5.19 13.68
CA VAL A 668 -20.87 -3.86 14.21
C VAL A 668 -19.53 -3.91 14.94
N THR A 669 -18.56 -3.17 14.44
CA THR A 669 -17.19 -3.24 14.91
C THR A 669 -16.89 -2.13 15.92
N PRO A 670 -16.06 -2.40 16.95
CA PRO A 670 -15.66 -1.37 17.88
C PRO A 670 -14.81 -0.31 17.15
N GLU A 671 -15.03 0.95 17.48
CA GLU A 671 -14.19 2.04 16.95
C GLU A 671 -12.80 2.03 17.56
N ALA A 672 -12.71 1.62 18.82
CA ALA A 672 -11.49 1.49 19.55
C ALA A 672 -11.56 0.31 20.52
N PHE A 673 -10.44 -0.34 20.74
CA PHE A 673 -10.37 -1.46 21.66
C PHE A 673 -8.96 -1.62 22.24
N SER A 674 -8.85 -2.38 23.32
CA SER A 674 -7.60 -2.74 23.96
C SER A 674 -7.53 -4.24 24.21
N GLY A 675 -6.49 -4.89 23.69
CA GLY A 675 -6.19 -6.29 23.87
C GLY A 675 -7.07 -7.28 23.09
N GLN A 676 -8.37 -7.06 23.03
CA GLN A 676 -9.31 -7.96 22.32
C GLN A 676 -10.26 -7.20 21.42
N TRP A 677 -10.33 -7.62 20.17
CA TRP A 677 -11.31 -7.12 19.22
C TRP A 677 -12.63 -7.87 19.38
N LEU A 678 -13.65 -7.19 19.90
CA LEU A 678 -14.94 -7.77 20.26
C LEU A 678 -16.08 -7.09 19.49
N PRO A 679 -16.39 -7.51 18.25
CA PRO A 679 -17.54 -7.00 17.51
C PRO A 679 -18.85 -7.55 18.07
N THR A 680 -19.96 -6.85 17.80
CA THR A 680 -21.31 -7.28 18.14
C THR A 680 -22.11 -7.61 16.88
N LEU A 681 -23.14 -8.44 17.00
CA LEU A 681 -24.07 -8.75 15.91
C LEU A 681 -25.20 -7.71 15.88
N GLY A 682 -25.57 -7.31 14.67
CA GLY A 682 -26.74 -6.49 14.40
C GLY A 682 -26.53 -4.97 14.54
N PRO A 683 -27.43 -4.18 13.97
CA PRO A 683 -27.41 -2.73 14.15
C PRO A 683 -27.61 -2.40 15.63
N GLY A 684 -26.93 -1.36 16.11
CA GLY A 684 -27.23 -0.76 17.43
C GLY A 684 -28.70 -0.34 17.53
N ASP A 685 -29.16 0.02 18.74
CA ASP A 685 -30.50 0.55 18.92
C ASP A 685 -30.76 1.69 17.94
N ALA A 686 -31.87 1.62 17.20
CA ALA A 686 -32.28 2.66 16.27
C ALA A 686 -32.38 4.01 16.99
N ALA A 687 -31.92 5.06 16.34
CA ALA A 687 -32.00 6.40 16.88
C ALA A 687 -33.46 6.85 17.01
N ARG A 688 -33.80 7.50 18.13
CA ARG A 688 -35.16 7.90 18.49
C ARG A 688 -35.46 9.32 18.04
N ASP A 689 -36.75 9.64 17.86
CA ASP A 689 -37.18 10.99 17.58
C ASP A 689 -36.68 11.96 18.68
N GLY A 690 -36.12 13.08 18.26
CA GLY A 690 -35.54 14.08 19.15
C GLY A 690 -34.14 13.76 19.64
N GLU A 691 -33.59 12.59 19.29
CA GLU A 691 -32.21 12.25 19.62
C GLU A 691 -31.25 13.04 18.78
N VAL A 692 -30.11 13.44 19.38
CA VAL A 692 -29.03 14.14 18.71
C VAL A 692 -27.81 13.22 18.65
N LEU A 693 -27.35 12.91 17.45
CA LEU A 693 -26.07 12.25 17.21
C LEU A 693 -25.01 13.36 17.07
N HIS A 694 -23.96 13.29 17.86
CA HIS A 694 -22.90 14.26 17.85
C HIS A 694 -21.72 13.83 16.97
N GLY A 695 -21.23 14.75 16.16
CA GLY A 695 -20.03 14.58 15.33
C GLY A 695 -19.23 15.88 15.30
N ILE A 696 -18.36 16.01 14.33
CA ILE A 696 -17.54 17.20 14.10
C ILE A 696 -18.14 17.98 12.94
N GLY A 697 -18.61 19.20 13.20
CA GLY A 697 -19.03 20.13 12.14
C GLY A 697 -17.80 20.61 11.36
N VAL A 698 -17.78 20.33 10.04
CA VAL A 698 -16.62 20.64 9.19
C VAL A 698 -16.94 21.60 8.05
N SER A 699 -18.22 21.74 7.68
CA SER A 699 -18.69 22.69 6.68
C SER A 699 -20.04 23.22 7.12
N GLY A 700 -20.12 24.53 7.40
CA GLY A 700 -21.30 25.18 8.01
C GLY A 700 -22.54 25.13 7.12
N GLY A 701 -23.67 25.26 7.78
CA GLY A 701 -25.01 25.25 7.18
C GLY A 701 -25.95 24.33 7.96
N ARG A 702 -27.23 24.65 7.95
CA ARG A 702 -28.29 23.87 8.62
C ARG A 702 -29.30 23.43 7.58
N VAL A 703 -29.48 22.12 7.44
CA VAL A 703 -30.33 21.52 6.40
C VAL A 703 -31.17 20.40 6.98
N ARG A 704 -32.43 20.32 6.56
CA ARG A 704 -33.34 19.20 6.83
C ARG A 704 -33.52 18.38 5.57
N GLY A 705 -33.51 17.06 5.71
CA GLY A 705 -33.75 16.16 4.57
C GLY A 705 -33.90 14.71 5.01
N LEU A 706 -34.26 13.89 4.06
CA LEU A 706 -34.40 12.45 4.25
C LEU A 706 -33.03 11.77 4.20
N VAL A 707 -32.80 10.84 5.09
CA VAL A 707 -31.58 10.01 5.13
C VAL A 707 -31.52 9.07 3.94
N ARG A 708 -30.36 9.00 3.29
CA ARG A 708 -29.98 7.94 2.40
C ARG A 708 -28.65 7.34 2.84
N ILE A 709 -28.70 6.11 3.38
CA ILE A 709 -27.49 5.38 3.74
C ILE A 709 -26.93 4.77 2.47
N VAL A 710 -25.66 5.06 2.17
CA VAL A 710 -25.00 4.60 0.95
C VAL A 710 -23.67 3.92 1.26
N HIS A 711 -23.37 2.91 0.46
CA HIS A 711 -22.10 2.23 0.35
C HIS A 711 -21.54 2.40 -1.07
N ALA A 712 -20.34 1.93 -1.34
CA ALA A 712 -19.73 2.03 -2.66
C ALA A 712 -20.63 1.48 -3.80
N GLU A 713 -21.32 0.37 -3.53
CA GLU A 713 -22.21 -0.32 -4.47
C GLU A 713 -23.59 0.33 -4.60
N THR A 714 -24.02 1.14 -3.61
CA THR A 714 -25.36 1.74 -3.52
C THR A 714 -25.35 3.27 -3.61
N ILE A 715 -24.26 3.89 -4.00
CA ILE A 715 -24.14 5.35 -4.13
C ILE A 715 -25.19 5.92 -5.10
N ASP A 716 -25.61 5.12 -6.06
CA ASP A 716 -26.62 5.48 -7.04
C ASP A 716 -28.04 5.57 -6.47
N ASP A 717 -28.30 5.04 -5.28
CA ASP A 717 -29.60 5.15 -4.61
C ASP A 717 -29.88 6.57 -4.09
N LEU A 718 -28.82 7.38 -3.86
CA LEU A 718 -28.96 8.76 -3.40
C LEU A 718 -29.71 9.61 -4.42
N GLN A 719 -30.76 10.30 -3.97
CA GLN A 719 -31.55 11.22 -4.80
C GLN A 719 -31.22 12.68 -4.49
N PRO A 720 -31.41 13.60 -5.46
CA PRO A 720 -31.20 15.02 -5.24
C PRO A 720 -31.99 15.53 -4.03
N GLY A 721 -31.31 16.25 -3.13
CA GLY A 721 -31.94 16.82 -1.92
C GLY A 721 -32.01 15.86 -0.71
N GLU A 722 -31.61 14.60 -0.85
CA GLU A 722 -31.45 13.71 0.31
C GLU A 722 -30.14 14.01 1.05
N ILE A 723 -30.06 13.59 2.30
CA ILE A 723 -28.84 13.65 3.12
C ILE A 723 -28.08 12.34 2.95
N LEU A 724 -26.86 12.45 2.41
CA LEU A 724 -25.95 11.35 2.27
C LEU A 724 -25.42 10.93 3.64
N VAL A 725 -25.72 9.71 4.07
CA VAL A 725 -25.15 9.09 5.28
C VAL A 725 -24.28 7.90 4.86
N ALA A 726 -23.02 7.91 5.25
CA ALA A 726 -22.09 6.85 4.92
C ALA A 726 -21.15 6.54 6.09
N LYS A 727 -20.60 5.34 6.12
CA LYS A 727 -19.55 5.04 7.09
C LYS A 727 -18.32 5.91 6.84
N VAL A 728 -17.98 6.09 5.56
CA VAL A 728 -16.87 6.91 5.08
C VAL A 728 -17.11 7.29 3.62
N THR A 729 -16.46 8.34 3.14
CA THR A 729 -16.45 8.70 1.72
C THR A 729 -15.03 8.81 1.18
N ASP A 730 -14.84 8.51 -0.09
CA ASP A 730 -13.61 8.71 -0.86
C ASP A 730 -13.84 9.61 -2.09
N VAL A 731 -12.82 9.79 -2.93
CA VAL A 731 -12.94 10.68 -4.12
C VAL A 731 -14.00 10.18 -5.11
N GLY A 732 -14.28 8.89 -5.15
CA GLY A 732 -15.36 8.34 -5.96
C GLY A 732 -16.77 8.73 -5.50
N TYR A 733 -16.94 9.12 -4.25
CA TYR A 733 -18.21 9.68 -3.76
C TYR A 733 -18.38 11.17 -4.10
N THR A 734 -17.30 11.85 -4.48
CA THR A 734 -17.32 13.32 -4.70
C THR A 734 -18.41 13.78 -5.68
N PRO A 735 -18.72 13.09 -6.80
CA PRO A 735 -19.82 13.46 -7.67
C PRO A 735 -21.18 13.54 -6.96
N ALA A 736 -21.43 12.74 -5.94
CA ALA A 736 -22.68 12.74 -5.20
C ALA A 736 -22.87 14.00 -4.34
N PHE A 737 -21.79 14.69 -3.95
CA PHE A 737 -21.83 15.97 -3.25
C PHE A 737 -22.50 17.07 -4.09
N ALA A 738 -22.52 16.93 -5.42
CA ALA A 738 -23.20 17.90 -6.31
C ALA A 738 -24.70 18.00 -6.03
N TYR A 739 -25.34 16.91 -5.58
CA TYR A 739 -26.80 16.85 -5.44
C TYR A 739 -27.27 16.42 -4.04
N ALA A 740 -26.39 16.00 -3.14
CA ALA A 740 -26.71 15.75 -1.73
C ALA A 740 -27.07 17.06 -1.01
N ALA A 741 -28.08 17.05 -0.15
CA ALA A 741 -28.46 18.23 0.68
C ALA A 741 -27.39 18.51 1.76
N ALA A 742 -26.92 17.47 2.42
CA ALA A 742 -25.84 17.48 3.40
C ALA A 742 -25.11 16.13 3.37
N VAL A 743 -23.97 16.04 4.04
CA VAL A 743 -23.18 14.81 4.17
C VAL A 743 -22.90 14.52 5.64
N VAL A 744 -23.14 13.28 6.05
CA VAL A 744 -22.85 12.76 7.40
C VAL A 744 -22.00 11.51 7.25
N THR A 745 -20.83 11.46 7.92
CA THR A 745 -20.00 10.26 7.95
C THR A 745 -19.75 9.77 9.37
N GLU A 746 -19.75 8.46 9.58
CA GLU A 746 -19.42 7.85 10.89
C GLU A 746 -17.96 8.02 11.26
N LEU A 747 -17.07 7.86 10.27
CA LEU A 747 -15.62 8.01 10.43
C LEU A 747 -15.18 9.28 9.71
N GLY A 748 -14.11 9.88 10.20
CA GLY A 748 -13.51 11.02 9.57
C GLY A 748 -13.11 12.11 10.56
N GLY A 749 -12.21 12.99 10.12
CA GLY A 749 -11.75 14.13 10.89
C GLY A 749 -11.79 15.42 10.07
N PRO A 750 -11.33 16.55 10.64
CA PRO A 750 -11.31 17.84 9.95
C PRO A 750 -10.48 17.85 8.65
N THR A 751 -9.63 16.86 8.47
CA THR A 751 -8.77 16.68 7.28
C THR A 751 -9.17 15.46 6.43
N SER A 752 -10.31 14.82 6.73
CA SER A 752 -10.87 13.72 5.93
C SER A 752 -11.29 14.20 4.54
N HIS A 753 -11.47 13.25 3.62
CA HIS A 753 -11.93 13.54 2.27
C HIS A 753 -13.29 14.28 2.29
N ALA A 754 -14.28 13.78 3.06
CA ALA A 754 -15.58 14.43 3.20
C ALA A 754 -15.45 15.89 3.66
N ALA A 755 -14.60 16.15 4.67
CA ALA A 755 -14.40 17.48 5.22
C ALA A 755 -13.76 18.47 4.22
N ILE A 756 -12.82 18.01 3.42
CA ILE A 756 -12.15 18.83 2.40
C ILE A 756 -13.13 19.19 1.30
N VAL A 757 -13.79 18.19 0.72
CA VAL A 757 -14.74 18.38 -0.39
C VAL A 757 -15.93 19.22 0.05
N ALA A 758 -16.51 18.93 1.22
CA ALA A 758 -17.66 19.69 1.72
C ALA A 758 -17.35 21.19 1.91
N ARG A 759 -16.15 21.52 2.43
CA ARG A 759 -15.71 22.92 2.57
C ARG A 759 -15.48 23.62 1.25
N GLU A 760 -14.91 22.92 0.27
CA GLU A 760 -14.66 23.50 -1.06
C GLU A 760 -15.95 23.79 -1.82
N PHE A 761 -16.96 22.94 -1.65
CA PHE A 761 -18.23 23.06 -2.39
C PHE A 761 -19.40 23.61 -1.56
N GLY A 762 -19.14 24.03 -0.31
CA GLY A 762 -20.17 24.62 0.54
C GLY A 762 -21.31 23.67 0.93
N VAL A 763 -21.03 22.34 0.98
CA VAL A 763 -22.00 21.34 1.39
C VAL A 763 -21.99 21.24 2.92
N PRO A 764 -23.13 21.40 3.63
CA PRO A 764 -23.18 21.16 5.07
C PRO A 764 -22.68 19.76 5.38
N CYS A 765 -21.73 19.64 6.32
CA CYS A 765 -21.11 18.34 6.57
C CYS A 765 -20.76 18.15 8.04
N VAL A 766 -21.11 16.96 8.54
CA VAL A 766 -20.75 16.45 9.85
C VAL A 766 -19.96 15.15 9.65
N VAL A 767 -18.75 15.09 10.18
CA VAL A 767 -17.92 13.87 10.18
C VAL A 767 -17.80 13.32 11.60
N ASN A 768 -17.37 12.07 11.74
CA ASN A 768 -17.29 11.38 13.04
C ASN A 768 -18.63 11.37 13.80
N ALA A 769 -19.76 11.29 13.08
CA ALA A 769 -21.08 11.10 13.68
C ALA A 769 -21.29 9.61 13.98
N ARG A 770 -20.80 9.20 15.15
CA ARG A 770 -20.68 7.78 15.54
C ARG A 770 -22.00 7.03 15.46
N GLY A 771 -21.99 5.89 14.80
CA GLY A 771 -23.14 5.03 14.62
C GLY A 771 -24.24 5.60 13.74
N ALA A 772 -24.02 6.68 12.99
CA ALA A 772 -25.05 7.30 12.17
C ALA A 772 -25.57 6.34 11.09
N ALA A 773 -24.69 5.63 10.37
CA ALA A 773 -25.12 4.67 9.35
C ALA A 773 -25.71 3.39 9.93
N ALA A 774 -25.39 3.03 11.17
CA ALA A 774 -25.93 1.85 11.85
C ALA A 774 -27.28 2.12 12.56
N ARG A 775 -27.51 3.36 13.01
CA ARG A 775 -28.63 3.74 13.87
C ARG A 775 -29.72 4.52 13.15
N LEU A 776 -29.41 5.18 12.05
CA LEU A 776 -30.40 5.84 11.19
C LEU A 776 -30.97 4.83 10.18
N ALA A 777 -32.16 5.09 9.67
CA ALA A 777 -32.79 4.29 8.61
C ALA A 777 -33.00 5.16 7.36
N ASN A 778 -33.00 4.53 6.18
CA ASN A 778 -33.37 5.21 4.94
C ASN A 778 -34.77 5.81 5.05
N GLY A 779 -34.92 7.08 4.64
CA GLY A 779 -36.17 7.80 4.71
C GLY A 779 -36.43 8.51 6.06
N THR A 780 -35.60 8.33 7.08
CA THR A 780 -35.70 9.10 8.35
C THR A 780 -35.46 10.58 8.05
N LEU A 781 -36.35 11.47 8.58
CA LEU A 781 -36.13 12.90 8.49
C LEU A 781 -35.15 13.37 9.56
N ILE A 782 -34.05 14.00 9.17
CA ILE A 782 -33.04 14.55 10.07
C ILE A 782 -32.76 16.02 9.79
N GLU A 783 -32.23 16.73 10.81
CA GLU A 783 -31.61 18.05 10.65
C GLU A 783 -30.12 17.92 10.89
N VAL A 784 -29.30 18.39 9.96
CA VAL A 784 -27.84 18.42 10.04
C VAL A 784 -27.39 19.85 10.25
N ASP A 785 -26.65 20.12 11.33
CA ASP A 785 -25.96 21.39 11.58
C ASP A 785 -24.45 21.20 11.38
N GLY A 786 -23.97 21.57 10.21
CA GLY A 786 -22.55 21.45 9.86
C GLY A 786 -21.62 22.43 10.58
N ALA A 787 -22.15 23.37 11.35
CA ALA A 787 -21.35 24.29 12.18
C ALA A 787 -21.11 23.75 13.60
N THR A 788 -22.14 23.14 14.22
CA THR A 788 -22.04 22.55 15.56
C THR A 788 -21.60 21.08 15.54
N GLY A 789 -21.92 20.35 14.47
CA GLY A 789 -21.69 18.91 14.38
C GLY A 789 -22.87 18.06 14.86
N ASP A 790 -24.04 18.68 15.05
CA ASP A 790 -25.23 18.00 15.52
C ASP A 790 -26.06 17.42 14.37
N VAL A 791 -26.50 16.17 14.53
CA VAL A 791 -27.43 15.50 13.65
C VAL A 791 -28.66 15.10 14.47
N THR A 792 -29.77 15.85 14.30
CA THR A 792 -30.98 15.67 15.09
C THR A 792 -32.01 14.83 14.33
N VAL A 793 -32.52 13.78 14.94
CA VAL A 793 -33.62 12.96 14.38
C VAL A 793 -34.94 13.68 14.60
N LEU A 794 -35.71 13.92 13.51
CA LEU A 794 -36.95 14.67 13.54
C LEU A 794 -38.21 13.81 13.34
N GLY A 795 -38.06 12.56 12.90
CA GLY A 795 -39.13 11.60 12.69
C GLY A 795 -38.74 10.53 11.71
N ALA A 796 -39.25 9.32 11.93
CA ALA A 796 -39.03 8.14 11.08
C ALA A 796 -40.14 8.08 10.00
#